data_e3e06e2440289be52fd784df23280b78
#
_entry.id   e3e06e2440289be52fd784df23280b78
#
_cell.length_a   1.000
_cell.length_b   1.000
_cell.length_c   1.000
_cell.angle_alpha   90.00
_cell.angle_beta   90.00
_cell.angle_gamma   90.00
#
_symmetry.space_group_name_H-M   'P 1'
#
loop_
_entity.id
_entity.type
_entity.pdbx_description
1 polymer ?
#
loop_
_entity_poly.entity_id
_entity_poly.type
_entity_poly.pdbx_seq_one_letter_code
_entity_poly.pdbx_strand_id
1 'polypeptide(L)'
;MDKETAKQRAEELRRTINKYSYEYYTLDEPSVPDAEYDRLMQELIAIEEEHPDLRTPDSPTQRVGGAVLDAFQKVTHGTPMLSLGNAFNADDLRDFDRRVRQAVGDDVAYNVELKIDGLAVSLRYEDGYFVRGATRGDGTTGEDITENLKTIRTIPLKMKRSLSIEVRGEAYMPKRSFEALNEERIKNEEEPFANPRNAAAGSLRQLDPKIAAKRNLDIFVYSIAELDEMGVETQSQGLDFLDDIGFKTNQERKKCGSIEEVIAMIDELQAKRADLPYEIDGIVIKVDSLDQQEELGFTAKSPRWAIAYKFPAEEVVTKLLDIELNVGRTGVITPTAILEPVKVAGTTVSRASLHNEDLIKEKDIRILDKVVVKKAGDIIPEVVNVLVEQRTGEEKEFSMPTECPECGSELVRIEGEVALRCINPECPAQIREGLIHFVSRNAMNIDGLGERVITQLFQENLVRNVADLYKLTKEQVIQLERMGEKSTENLISSIQKSKENSLERLLFGLGIRFIGSKAAKTLAMHFESLDNLKKATIEELLAIDEIGEKMADAVITYFHKEEMLELLAELEELGVNTLYKGPKKVKAEDSDSYFAGKTIVLTGKLEELSRNEAKAQIEALGGKMTGSVSKNTDLVIAGEAAGSKLTKAQELNIEVWNEEQLMGELKK
;
A
#
# COMPACT_ATOMS: atom_id res chain seq x y z
N MET A 1 46.09 -18.75 -2.36
CA MET A 1 45.29 -19.91 -2.87
C MET A 1 45.15 -19.74 -4.36
N ASP A 2 45.33 -20.79 -5.17
CA ASP A 2 45.06 -20.63 -6.59
C ASP A 2 43.58 -20.36 -6.86
N LYS A 3 43.28 -19.75 -8.01
CA LYS A 3 41.94 -19.27 -8.31
C LYS A 3 40.89 -20.38 -8.38
N GLU A 4 41.20 -21.54 -8.93
CA GLU A 4 40.28 -22.65 -9.06
C GLU A 4 39.92 -23.27 -7.68
N THR A 5 40.92 -23.44 -6.83
CA THR A 5 40.72 -23.90 -5.45
C THR A 5 39.90 -22.90 -4.64
N ALA A 6 40.18 -21.57 -4.81
CA ALA A 6 39.44 -20.51 -4.17
C ALA A 6 37.94 -20.49 -4.63
N LYS A 7 37.71 -20.73 -5.90
CA LYS A 7 36.35 -20.81 -6.45
C LYS A 7 35.51 -21.93 -5.83
N GLN A 8 36.11 -23.14 -5.78
CA GLN A 8 35.45 -24.30 -5.19
C GLN A 8 35.16 -24.09 -3.69
N ARG A 9 36.14 -23.54 -2.96
CA ARG A 9 35.97 -23.25 -1.53
C ARG A 9 34.92 -22.19 -1.28
N ALA A 10 34.88 -21.13 -2.09
CA ALA A 10 33.87 -20.09 -1.98
C ALA A 10 32.43 -20.62 -2.23
N GLU A 11 32.26 -21.48 -3.22
CA GLU A 11 30.99 -22.14 -3.48
C GLU A 11 30.50 -23.00 -2.33
N GLU A 12 31.41 -23.81 -1.75
CA GLU A 12 31.12 -24.63 -0.57
C GLU A 12 30.77 -23.77 0.64
N LEU A 13 31.52 -22.71 0.90
CA LEU A 13 31.26 -21.78 2.01
C LEU A 13 29.90 -21.06 1.87
N ARG A 14 29.59 -20.55 0.69
CA ARG A 14 28.29 -19.92 0.45
C ARG A 14 27.13 -20.86 0.73
N ARG A 15 27.24 -22.10 0.25
CA ARG A 15 26.21 -23.12 0.47
C ARG A 15 26.07 -23.45 1.96
N THR A 16 27.15 -23.65 2.64
CA THR A 16 27.18 -24.02 4.08
C THR A 16 26.67 -22.86 4.95
N ILE A 17 27.14 -21.64 4.70
CA ILE A 17 26.73 -20.45 5.47
C ILE A 17 25.25 -20.17 5.26
N ASN A 18 24.75 -20.23 4.02
CA ASN A 18 23.35 -20.03 3.73
C ASN A 18 22.45 -21.10 4.37
N LYS A 19 22.91 -22.35 4.42
CA LYS A 19 22.22 -23.43 5.14
C LYS A 19 22.14 -23.15 6.63
N TYR A 20 23.24 -22.75 7.27
CA TYR A 20 23.27 -22.46 8.70
C TYR A 20 22.45 -21.22 9.06
N SER A 21 22.46 -20.21 8.18
CA SER A 21 21.62 -19.02 8.32
C SER A 21 20.12 -19.36 8.23
N TYR A 22 19.75 -20.21 7.29
CA TYR A 22 18.37 -20.71 7.15
C TYR A 22 17.91 -21.49 8.38
N GLU A 23 18.75 -22.39 8.88
CA GLU A 23 18.47 -23.17 10.10
C GLU A 23 18.29 -22.28 11.32
N TYR A 24 19.13 -21.27 11.47
CA TYR A 24 19.10 -20.35 12.61
C TYR A 24 17.92 -19.35 12.54
N TYR A 25 17.82 -18.61 11.43
CA TYR A 25 16.88 -17.48 11.33
C TYR A 25 15.48 -17.87 10.86
N THR A 26 15.38 -18.87 10.00
CA THR A 26 14.09 -19.29 9.42
C THR A 26 13.47 -20.46 10.16
N LEU A 27 14.24 -21.50 10.45
CA LEU A 27 13.73 -22.68 11.14
C LEU A 27 13.82 -22.61 12.67
N ASP A 28 14.61 -21.67 13.21
CA ASP A 28 14.93 -21.59 14.65
C ASP A 28 15.51 -22.91 15.24
N GLU A 29 16.28 -23.62 14.41
CA GLU A 29 16.93 -24.89 14.75
C GLU A 29 18.41 -24.87 14.35
N PRO A 30 19.26 -24.08 15.06
CA PRO A 30 20.65 -23.96 14.69
C PRO A 30 21.40 -25.30 14.92
N SER A 31 22.18 -25.71 13.93
CA SER A 31 22.97 -26.92 13.97
C SER A 31 24.44 -26.69 14.38
N VAL A 32 24.89 -25.44 14.42
CA VAL A 32 26.27 -25.06 14.79
C VAL A 32 26.27 -23.86 15.74
N PRO A 33 27.35 -23.71 16.57
CA PRO A 33 27.54 -22.51 17.38
C PRO A 33 27.81 -21.26 16.54
N ASP A 34 27.50 -20.09 17.07
CA ASP A 34 27.72 -18.79 16.41
C ASP A 34 29.19 -18.60 16.01
N ALA A 35 30.13 -19.06 16.84
CA ALA A 35 31.55 -18.97 16.55
C ALA A 35 31.96 -19.71 15.27
N GLU A 36 31.37 -20.85 14.97
CA GLU A 36 31.62 -21.59 13.73
C GLU A 36 31.05 -20.87 12.52
N TYR A 37 29.85 -20.33 12.64
CA TYR A 37 29.23 -19.49 11.59
C TYR A 37 30.11 -18.27 11.26
N ASP A 38 30.57 -17.56 12.29
CA ASP A 38 31.43 -16.39 12.14
C ASP A 38 32.76 -16.74 11.48
N ARG A 39 33.38 -17.89 11.87
CA ARG A 39 34.61 -18.39 11.28
C ARG A 39 34.48 -18.63 9.78
N LEU A 40 33.39 -19.30 9.37
CA LEU A 40 33.11 -19.58 7.96
C LEU A 40 32.84 -18.27 7.17
N MET A 41 32.16 -17.33 7.77
CA MET A 41 31.90 -16.03 7.16
C MET A 41 33.20 -15.26 6.93
N GLN A 42 34.11 -15.24 7.91
CA GLN A 42 35.41 -14.56 7.79
C GLN A 42 36.26 -15.19 6.69
N GLU A 43 36.25 -16.51 6.59
CA GLU A 43 36.94 -17.23 5.52
C GLU A 43 36.41 -16.84 4.13
N LEU A 44 35.11 -16.77 3.97
CA LEU A 44 34.48 -16.37 2.70
C LEU A 44 34.81 -14.92 2.34
N ILE A 45 34.74 -14.00 3.30
CA ILE A 45 35.10 -12.59 3.10
C ILE A 45 36.55 -12.48 2.59
N ALA A 46 37.47 -13.20 3.22
CA ALA A 46 38.88 -13.20 2.82
C ALA A 46 39.10 -13.71 1.39
N ILE A 47 38.40 -14.79 1.00
CA ILE A 47 38.45 -15.31 -0.38
C ILE A 47 37.91 -14.29 -1.39
N GLU A 48 36.78 -13.67 -1.09
CA GLU A 48 36.15 -12.68 -2.00
C GLU A 48 36.96 -11.38 -2.08
N GLU A 49 37.70 -11.00 -1.06
CA GLU A 49 38.63 -9.87 -1.08
C GLU A 49 39.87 -10.16 -1.94
N GLU A 50 40.43 -11.36 -1.81
CA GLU A 50 41.55 -11.79 -2.62
C GLU A 50 41.19 -12.00 -4.09
N HIS A 51 39.98 -12.51 -4.34
CA HIS A 51 39.43 -12.76 -5.68
C HIS A 51 38.05 -12.11 -5.89
N PRO A 52 37.98 -10.80 -6.13
CA PRO A 52 36.70 -10.09 -6.24
C PRO A 52 35.76 -10.62 -7.34
N ASP A 53 36.30 -11.24 -8.37
CA ASP A 53 35.53 -11.83 -9.47
C ASP A 53 34.78 -13.13 -9.06
N LEU A 54 35.11 -13.71 -7.92
CA LEU A 54 34.40 -14.87 -7.34
C LEU A 54 33.17 -14.47 -6.54
N ARG A 55 32.97 -13.18 -6.29
CA ARG A 55 31.82 -12.66 -5.58
C ARG A 55 30.53 -12.86 -6.39
N THR A 56 29.53 -13.48 -5.80
CA THR A 56 28.24 -13.77 -6.45
C THR A 56 27.10 -12.96 -5.83
N PRO A 57 25.98 -12.71 -6.56
CA PRO A 57 24.86 -11.98 -6.01
C PRO A 57 24.18 -12.64 -4.81
N ASP A 58 24.32 -13.96 -4.67
CA ASP A 58 23.75 -14.76 -3.56
C ASP A 58 24.72 -14.94 -2.40
N SER A 59 25.92 -14.35 -2.46
CA SER A 59 26.89 -14.46 -1.36
C SER A 59 26.33 -13.79 -0.11
N PRO A 60 26.37 -14.48 1.05
CA PRO A 60 25.96 -13.87 2.31
C PRO A 60 26.76 -12.62 2.68
N THR A 61 27.95 -12.41 2.09
CA THR A 61 28.75 -11.20 2.27
C THR A 61 28.12 -9.97 1.61
N GLN A 62 27.17 -10.15 0.69
CA GLN A 62 26.49 -9.08 -0.05
C GLN A 62 25.23 -8.56 0.64
N ARG A 63 24.80 -9.15 1.76
CA ARG A 63 23.61 -8.69 2.48
C ARG A 63 23.74 -7.27 3.01
N VAL A 64 24.91 -6.86 3.43
CA VAL A 64 25.19 -5.54 4.00
C VAL A 64 26.35 -4.93 3.24
N GLY A 65 26.15 -4.58 2.00
CA GLY A 65 27.22 -4.04 1.15
C GLY A 65 26.78 -2.91 0.22
N GLY A 66 25.52 -2.53 0.31
CA GLY A 66 24.98 -1.47 -0.54
C GLY A 66 25.57 -0.09 -0.21
N ALA A 67 25.74 0.73 -1.23
CA ALA A 67 26.14 2.11 -1.07
C ALA A 67 25.02 2.93 -0.42
N VAL A 68 25.37 4.04 0.23
CA VAL A 68 24.40 5.02 0.72
C VAL A 68 23.71 5.63 -0.50
N LEU A 69 22.38 5.55 -0.51
CA LEU A 69 21.56 6.07 -1.60
C LEU A 69 21.28 7.57 -1.41
N ASP A 70 21.03 8.23 -2.52
CA ASP A 70 20.59 9.63 -2.51
C ASP A 70 19.07 9.76 -2.39
N ALA A 71 18.34 8.82 -3.01
CA ALA A 71 16.90 8.71 -2.99
C ALA A 71 16.49 7.31 -3.42
N PHE A 72 15.26 6.92 -3.10
CA PHE A 72 14.68 5.66 -3.55
C PHE A 72 14.04 5.83 -4.94
N GLN A 73 14.33 4.89 -5.84
CA GLN A 73 13.67 4.82 -7.13
C GLN A 73 12.23 4.30 -6.96
N LYS A 74 11.34 4.73 -7.86
CA LYS A 74 9.96 4.24 -7.88
C LYS A 74 9.86 2.94 -8.66
N VAL A 75 8.99 2.05 -8.17
CA VAL A 75 8.73 0.74 -8.80
C VAL A 75 7.23 0.61 -9.03
N THR A 76 6.85 0.31 -10.28
CA THR A 76 5.47 -0.03 -10.61
C THR A 76 5.25 -1.52 -10.42
N HIS A 77 4.25 -1.90 -9.61
CA HIS A 77 3.92 -3.30 -9.37
C HIS A 77 3.28 -3.93 -10.61
N GLY A 78 3.75 -5.10 -11.00
CA GLY A 78 3.16 -5.87 -12.10
C GLY A 78 1.73 -6.30 -11.81
N THR A 79 1.46 -6.69 -10.57
CA THR A 79 0.11 -6.96 -10.04
C THR A 79 -0.15 -6.00 -8.88
N PRO A 80 -1.26 -5.26 -8.84
CA PRO A 80 -1.54 -4.32 -7.76
C PRO A 80 -1.51 -4.98 -6.38
N MET A 81 -0.98 -4.28 -5.39
CA MET A 81 -0.99 -4.68 -3.99
C MET A 81 -2.19 -4.01 -3.31
N LEU A 82 -3.29 -4.75 -3.17
CA LEU A 82 -4.54 -4.24 -2.65
C LEU A 82 -4.62 -4.30 -1.14
N SER A 83 -5.43 -3.43 -0.53
CA SER A 83 -5.79 -3.53 0.88
C SER A 83 -6.89 -4.58 1.08
N LEU A 84 -7.15 -4.95 2.34
CA LEU A 84 -8.20 -5.90 2.69
C LEU A 84 -9.43 -5.17 3.23
N GLY A 85 -10.62 -5.71 2.99
CA GLY A 85 -11.83 -5.32 3.71
C GLY A 85 -11.73 -5.71 5.19
N ASN A 86 -12.48 -5.06 6.06
CA ASN A 86 -12.43 -5.28 7.50
C ASN A 86 -13.69 -5.94 8.04
N ALA A 87 -13.53 -6.83 9.02
CA ALA A 87 -14.57 -7.35 9.88
C ALA A 87 -14.21 -7.06 11.35
N PHE A 88 -15.19 -6.71 12.16
CA PHE A 88 -14.97 -6.31 13.55
C PHE A 88 -15.63 -7.24 14.56
N ASN A 89 -16.52 -8.12 14.10
CA ASN A 89 -17.28 -9.06 14.93
C ASN A 89 -17.65 -10.32 14.13
N ALA A 90 -18.21 -11.31 14.83
CA ALA A 90 -18.62 -12.57 14.22
C ALA A 90 -19.68 -12.39 13.12
N ASP A 91 -20.60 -11.46 13.29
CA ASP A 91 -21.66 -11.22 12.31
C ASP A 91 -21.10 -10.66 10.99
N ASP A 92 -20.08 -9.81 11.04
CA ASP A 92 -19.37 -9.33 9.85
C ASP A 92 -18.71 -10.50 9.10
N LEU A 93 -18.16 -11.47 9.81
CA LEU A 93 -17.58 -12.68 9.22
C LEU A 93 -18.64 -13.58 8.58
N ARG A 94 -19.79 -13.71 9.22
CA ARG A 94 -20.93 -14.47 8.65
C ARG A 94 -21.47 -13.79 7.40
N ASP A 95 -21.52 -12.48 7.36
CA ASP A 95 -21.87 -11.70 6.16
C ASP A 95 -20.88 -11.91 5.03
N PHE A 96 -19.59 -11.93 5.34
CA PHE A 96 -18.54 -12.26 4.37
C PHE A 96 -18.73 -13.67 3.81
N ASP A 97 -18.93 -14.66 4.66
CA ASP A 97 -19.18 -16.04 4.27
C ASP A 97 -20.44 -16.17 3.39
N ARG A 98 -21.51 -15.48 3.75
CA ARG A 98 -22.73 -15.45 2.96
C ARG A 98 -22.49 -14.92 1.55
N ARG A 99 -21.77 -13.82 1.41
CA ARG A 99 -21.44 -13.24 0.09
C ARG A 99 -20.57 -14.18 -0.74
N VAL A 100 -19.60 -14.84 -0.10
CA VAL A 100 -18.74 -15.84 -0.76
C VAL A 100 -19.59 -17.02 -1.25
N ARG A 101 -20.44 -17.58 -0.40
CA ARG A 101 -21.28 -18.75 -0.73
C ARG A 101 -22.32 -18.44 -1.80
N GLN A 102 -22.87 -17.23 -1.82
CA GLN A 102 -23.77 -16.80 -2.90
C GLN A 102 -23.09 -16.77 -4.27
N ALA A 103 -21.79 -16.46 -4.29
CA ALA A 103 -21.03 -16.36 -5.53
C ALA A 103 -20.47 -17.71 -6.02
N VAL A 104 -19.97 -18.57 -5.11
CA VAL A 104 -19.21 -19.78 -5.46
C VAL A 104 -19.85 -21.10 -4.99
N GLY A 105 -20.95 -21.04 -4.28
CA GLY A 105 -21.64 -22.22 -3.72
C GLY A 105 -21.23 -22.51 -2.27
N ASP A 106 -21.79 -23.60 -1.71
CA ASP A 106 -21.68 -23.90 -0.29
C ASP A 106 -20.41 -24.67 0.11
N ASP A 107 -19.66 -25.17 -0.85
CA ASP A 107 -18.41 -25.90 -0.61
C ASP A 107 -17.24 -24.93 -0.57
N VAL A 108 -17.05 -24.27 0.57
CA VAL A 108 -16.00 -23.27 0.78
C VAL A 108 -15.22 -23.58 2.05
N ALA A 109 -13.90 -23.67 1.91
CA ALA A 109 -12.97 -23.71 3.04
C ALA A 109 -12.17 -22.39 3.12
N TYR A 110 -11.68 -22.08 4.30
CA TYR A 110 -10.91 -20.86 4.58
C TYR A 110 -9.51 -21.19 5.10
N ASN A 111 -8.55 -20.36 4.72
CA ASN A 111 -7.24 -20.36 5.34
C ASN A 111 -7.14 -19.15 6.27
N VAL A 112 -6.80 -19.39 7.52
CA VAL A 112 -6.67 -18.36 8.56
C VAL A 112 -5.19 -18.08 8.78
N GLU A 113 -4.80 -16.81 8.67
CA GLU A 113 -3.42 -16.35 8.81
C GLU A 113 -3.38 -15.19 9.81
N LEU A 114 -2.28 -15.04 10.55
CA LEU A 114 -2.11 -13.89 11.41
C LEU A 114 -1.86 -12.62 10.57
N LYS A 115 -2.48 -11.53 10.96
CA LYS A 115 -2.23 -10.23 10.37
C LYS A 115 -1.08 -9.55 11.11
N ILE A 116 0.11 -9.68 10.53
CA ILE A 116 1.33 -9.12 11.11
C ILE A 116 1.30 -7.60 10.99
N ASP A 117 1.67 -6.92 12.05
CA ASP A 117 1.71 -5.46 12.10
C ASP A 117 3.10 -4.96 11.69
N GLY A 118 3.28 -4.72 10.42
CA GLY A 118 4.53 -4.32 9.81
C GLY A 118 4.35 -3.51 8.54
N LEU A 119 5.25 -3.68 7.60
CA LEU A 119 5.26 -3.02 6.29
C LEU A 119 5.14 -4.06 5.18
N ALA A 120 4.12 -3.93 4.34
CA ALA A 120 3.94 -4.81 3.18
C ALA A 120 5.03 -4.55 2.14
N VAL A 121 5.68 -5.60 1.70
CA VAL A 121 6.75 -5.56 0.69
C VAL A 121 6.54 -6.61 -0.39
N SER A 122 7.08 -6.32 -1.55
CA SER A 122 7.13 -7.19 -2.71
C SER A 122 8.59 -7.56 -2.99
N LEU A 123 8.88 -8.83 -3.21
CA LEU A 123 10.20 -9.35 -3.51
C LEU A 123 10.19 -10.02 -4.88
N ARG A 124 10.96 -9.49 -5.83
CA ARG A 124 11.10 -10.08 -7.17
C ARG A 124 12.34 -10.96 -7.25
N TYR A 125 12.14 -12.19 -7.73
CA TYR A 125 13.21 -13.15 -8.01
C TYR A 125 13.25 -13.46 -9.50
N GLU A 126 14.46 -13.59 -10.05
CA GLU A 126 14.70 -14.02 -11.42
C GLU A 126 15.72 -15.14 -11.40
N ASP A 127 15.38 -16.28 -12.03
CA ASP A 127 16.20 -17.49 -12.03
C ASP A 127 16.67 -17.91 -10.62
N GLY A 128 15.82 -17.68 -9.63
CA GLY A 128 16.05 -17.98 -8.23
C GLY A 128 16.78 -16.88 -7.44
N TYR A 129 17.30 -15.84 -8.08
CA TYR A 129 18.03 -14.75 -7.41
C TYR A 129 17.12 -13.59 -7.04
N PHE A 130 17.32 -13.06 -5.85
CA PHE A 130 16.63 -11.84 -5.40
C PHE A 130 17.18 -10.64 -6.17
N VAL A 131 16.34 -10.02 -7.00
CA VAL A 131 16.76 -8.93 -7.87
C VAL A 131 16.18 -7.57 -7.45
N ARG A 132 14.99 -7.54 -6.84
CA ARG A 132 14.36 -6.28 -6.45
C ARG A 132 13.33 -6.47 -5.35
N GLY A 133 13.36 -5.54 -4.39
CA GLY A 133 12.34 -5.44 -3.36
C GLY A 133 11.76 -4.03 -3.29
N ALA A 134 10.46 -3.95 -3.10
CA ALA A 134 9.73 -2.68 -3.10
C ALA A 134 8.69 -2.60 -2.00
N THR A 135 8.39 -1.39 -1.54
CA THR A 135 7.26 -1.12 -0.67
C THR A 135 5.96 -1.21 -1.47
N ARG A 136 4.83 -1.39 -0.77
CA ARG A 136 3.50 -1.37 -1.38
C ARG A 136 3.23 0.00 -2.04
N GLY A 137 3.62 1.09 -1.39
CA GLY A 137 3.28 2.44 -1.84
C GLY A 137 1.77 2.69 -1.83
N ASP A 138 1.25 3.18 -2.94
CA ASP A 138 -0.19 3.37 -3.16
C ASP A 138 -0.92 2.10 -3.66
N GLY A 139 -0.20 0.99 -3.73
CA GLY A 139 -0.68 -0.28 -4.28
C GLY A 139 -0.31 -0.50 -5.75
N THR A 140 -0.09 0.55 -6.51
CA THR A 140 0.35 0.51 -7.92
C THR A 140 1.84 0.82 -8.04
N THR A 141 2.32 1.83 -7.33
CA THR A 141 3.71 2.29 -7.35
C THR A 141 4.25 2.36 -5.93
N GLY A 142 5.38 1.71 -5.70
CA GLY A 142 6.13 1.73 -4.44
C GLY A 142 7.54 2.27 -4.64
N GLU A 143 8.34 2.19 -3.58
CA GLU A 143 9.74 2.58 -3.59
C GLU A 143 10.64 1.34 -3.59
N ASP A 144 11.71 1.37 -4.39
CA ASP A 144 12.74 0.34 -4.42
C ASP A 144 13.59 0.43 -3.14
N ILE A 145 13.47 -0.58 -2.29
CA ILE A 145 14.22 -0.70 -1.04
C ILE A 145 15.06 -1.98 -1.02
N THR A 146 15.50 -2.43 -2.18
CA THR A 146 16.21 -3.71 -2.36
C THR A 146 17.39 -3.85 -1.42
N GLU A 147 18.26 -2.84 -1.33
CA GLU A 147 19.45 -2.91 -0.49
C GLU A 147 19.12 -3.03 1.01
N ASN A 148 18.08 -2.38 1.46
CA ASN A 148 17.62 -2.50 2.86
C ASN A 148 17.00 -3.87 3.12
N LEU A 149 16.21 -4.40 2.18
CA LEU A 149 15.60 -5.73 2.31
C LEU A 149 16.65 -6.85 2.30
N LYS A 150 17.76 -6.70 1.57
CA LYS A 150 18.86 -7.67 1.61
C LYS A 150 19.45 -7.84 3.01
N THR A 151 19.34 -6.85 3.87
CA THR A 151 19.82 -6.92 5.27
C THR A 151 18.95 -7.82 6.15
N ILE A 152 17.74 -8.14 5.72
CA ILE A 152 16.86 -9.08 6.42
C ILE A 152 17.33 -10.50 6.11
N ARG A 153 17.84 -11.18 7.12
CA ARG A 153 18.55 -12.46 6.95
C ARG A 153 17.64 -13.62 6.51
N THR A 154 16.35 -13.53 6.81
CA THR A 154 15.34 -14.52 6.40
C THR A 154 14.86 -14.36 4.95
N ILE A 155 15.24 -13.28 4.28
CA ILE A 155 15.03 -13.12 2.85
C ILE A 155 16.14 -13.86 2.11
N PRO A 156 15.85 -14.96 1.38
CA PRO A 156 16.90 -15.66 0.64
C PRO A 156 17.42 -14.77 -0.50
N LEU A 157 18.72 -14.64 -0.63
CA LEU A 157 19.33 -14.00 -1.81
C LEU A 157 19.24 -14.90 -3.03
N LYS A 158 19.11 -16.21 -2.80
CA LYS A 158 18.83 -17.23 -3.81
C LYS A 158 17.87 -18.26 -3.24
N MET A 159 16.78 -18.49 -3.97
CA MET A 159 15.81 -19.54 -3.61
C MET A 159 16.39 -20.94 -3.81
N LYS A 160 15.79 -21.93 -3.16
CA LYS A 160 16.17 -23.34 -3.34
C LYS A 160 15.89 -23.86 -4.75
N ARG A 161 14.99 -23.22 -5.48
CA ARG A 161 14.64 -23.56 -6.87
C ARG A 161 14.83 -22.35 -7.78
N SER A 162 15.24 -22.59 -9.01
CA SER A 162 15.45 -21.53 -10.01
C SER A 162 14.11 -21.11 -10.63
N LEU A 163 13.40 -20.25 -9.91
CA LEU A 163 12.10 -19.71 -10.33
C LEU A 163 12.20 -18.19 -10.54
N SER A 164 11.40 -17.69 -11.47
CA SER A 164 11.21 -16.26 -11.71
C SER A 164 9.82 -15.88 -11.21
N ILE A 165 9.72 -15.39 -9.98
CA ILE A 165 8.46 -15.11 -9.30
C ILE A 165 8.55 -13.83 -8.47
N GLU A 166 7.40 -13.24 -8.19
CA GLU A 166 7.25 -12.20 -7.18
C GLU A 166 6.54 -12.77 -5.97
N VAL A 167 7.16 -12.64 -4.80
CA VAL A 167 6.53 -13.00 -3.52
C VAL A 167 6.22 -11.74 -2.72
N ARG A 168 5.23 -11.83 -1.86
CA ARG A 168 4.79 -10.73 -1.00
C ARG A 168 4.79 -11.17 0.45
N GLY A 169 5.16 -10.24 1.30
CA GLY A 169 5.22 -10.49 2.72
C GLY A 169 5.12 -9.23 3.53
N GLU A 170 5.19 -9.41 4.85
CA GLU A 170 5.18 -8.32 5.81
C GLU A 170 6.54 -8.29 6.50
N ALA A 171 7.29 -7.22 6.26
CA ALA A 171 8.50 -6.94 7.00
C ALA A 171 8.12 -6.30 8.33
N TYR A 172 8.70 -6.79 9.42
CA TYR A 172 8.31 -6.36 10.75
C TYR A 172 9.53 -6.29 11.67
N MET A 173 9.38 -5.55 12.76
CA MET A 173 10.36 -5.52 13.83
C MET A 173 9.88 -6.39 14.99
N PRO A 174 10.61 -7.45 15.36
CA PRO A 174 10.29 -8.24 16.56
C PRO A 174 10.21 -7.37 17.80
N LYS A 175 9.35 -7.72 18.74
CA LYS A 175 9.18 -6.97 20.02
C LYS A 175 10.48 -6.71 20.73
N ARG A 176 11.34 -7.72 20.80
CA ARG A 176 12.66 -7.63 21.44
C ARG A 176 13.57 -6.61 20.77
N SER A 177 13.60 -6.61 19.45
CA SER A 177 14.39 -5.64 18.67
C SER A 177 13.87 -4.22 18.83
N PHE A 178 12.55 -4.06 18.90
CA PHE A 178 11.91 -2.78 19.13
C PHE A 178 12.27 -2.18 20.49
N GLU A 179 12.19 -2.98 21.55
CA GLU A 179 12.57 -2.55 22.90
C GLU A 179 14.03 -2.12 22.96
N ALA A 180 14.94 -2.92 22.40
CA ALA A 180 16.38 -2.62 22.37
C ALA A 180 16.67 -1.33 21.57
N LEU A 181 16.00 -1.13 20.44
CA LEU A 181 16.15 0.07 19.63
C LEU A 181 15.71 1.33 20.36
N ASN A 182 14.56 1.30 21.03
CA ASN A 182 14.06 2.46 21.76
C ASN A 182 14.90 2.77 23.00
N GLU A 183 15.46 1.78 23.69
CA GLU A 183 16.42 2.00 24.77
C GLU A 183 17.66 2.75 24.28
N GLU A 184 18.20 2.36 23.12
CA GLU A 184 19.34 3.03 22.50
C GLU A 184 19.01 4.45 22.07
N ARG A 185 17.83 4.67 21.47
CA ARG A 185 17.38 6.00 21.05
C ARG A 185 17.23 6.95 22.26
N ILE A 186 16.65 6.48 23.34
CA ILE A 186 16.51 7.26 24.58
C ILE A 186 17.90 7.63 25.14
N LYS A 187 18.86 6.71 25.15
CA LYS A 187 20.23 7.00 25.57
C LYS A 187 20.92 8.07 24.73
N ASN A 188 20.61 8.10 23.43
CA ASN A 188 21.17 9.05 22.46
C ASN A 188 20.34 10.35 22.37
N GLU A 189 19.39 10.56 23.27
CA GLU A 189 18.50 11.72 23.30
C GLU A 189 17.67 11.86 22.00
N GLU A 190 17.40 10.75 21.33
CA GLU A 190 16.53 10.69 20.17
C GLU A 190 15.11 10.30 20.58
N GLU A 191 14.13 10.74 19.79
CA GLU A 191 12.74 10.38 20.04
C GLU A 191 12.52 8.88 19.77
N PRO A 192 11.94 8.12 20.72
CA PRO A 192 11.65 6.71 20.51
C PRO A 192 10.54 6.53 19.44
N PHE A 193 10.56 5.40 18.75
CA PHE A 193 9.47 5.02 17.87
C PHE A 193 8.21 4.68 18.66
N ALA A 194 7.06 5.08 18.14
CA ALA A 194 5.77 4.87 18.81
C ALA A 194 5.36 3.40 18.88
N ASN A 195 5.69 2.61 17.86
CA ASN A 195 5.33 1.19 17.77
C ASN A 195 6.29 0.43 16.84
N PRO A 196 6.29 -0.92 16.87
CA PRO A 196 7.13 -1.73 16.03
C PRO A 196 6.91 -1.54 14.53
N ARG A 197 5.69 -1.25 14.10
CA ARG A 197 5.37 -0.97 12.70
C ARG A 197 6.08 0.29 12.19
N ASN A 198 5.99 1.38 12.95
CA ASN A 198 6.67 2.63 12.60
C ASN A 198 8.18 2.46 12.59
N ALA A 199 8.72 1.68 13.54
CA ALA A 199 10.13 1.35 13.59
C ALA A 199 10.59 0.54 12.37
N ALA A 200 9.80 -0.44 11.95
CA ALA A 200 10.09 -1.23 10.75
C ALA A 200 10.06 -0.36 9.48
N ALA A 201 9.01 0.42 9.31
CA ALA A 201 8.87 1.32 8.16
C ALA A 201 10.01 2.35 8.11
N GLY A 202 10.33 2.99 9.23
CA GLY A 202 11.43 3.94 9.33
C GLY A 202 12.79 3.31 9.06
N SER A 203 13.00 2.07 9.46
CA SER A 203 14.23 1.32 9.22
C SER A 203 14.43 0.97 7.75
N LEU A 204 13.37 0.55 7.06
CA LEU A 204 13.43 0.18 5.64
C LEU A 204 13.51 1.41 4.71
N ARG A 205 13.22 2.58 5.21
CA ARG A 205 13.34 3.84 4.47
C ARG A 205 14.63 4.61 4.78
N GLN A 206 15.60 3.99 5.42
CA GLN A 206 16.94 4.55 5.58
C GLN A 206 17.70 4.50 4.26
N LEU A 207 18.37 5.59 3.92
CA LEU A 207 19.18 5.67 2.70
C LEU A 207 20.49 4.86 2.82
N ASP A 208 20.94 4.62 4.04
CA ASP A 208 22.12 3.81 4.35
C ASP A 208 21.70 2.38 4.78
N PRO A 209 21.97 1.36 3.98
CA PRO A 209 21.65 -0.03 4.33
C PRO A 209 22.28 -0.53 5.63
N LYS A 210 23.41 0.04 6.06
CA LYS A 210 24.06 -0.32 7.33
C LYS A 210 23.18 0.03 8.53
N ILE A 211 22.41 1.09 8.44
CA ILE A 211 21.44 1.46 9.48
C ILE A 211 20.31 0.42 9.53
N ALA A 212 19.74 0.05 8.40
CA ALA A 212 18.73 -0.99 8.31
C ALA A 212 19.21 -2.33 8.87
N ALA A 213 20.45 -2.70 8.57
CA ALA A 213 21.06 -3.96 9.05
C ALA A 213 21.11 -4.07 10.58
N LYS A 214 21.30 -2.96 11.29
CA LYS A 214 21.34 -2.92 12.76
C LYS A 214 19.98 -3.06 13.43
N ARG A 215 18.90 -2.92 12.67
CA ARG A 215 17.53 -2.91 13.20
C ARG A 215 16.96 -4.32 13.45
N ASN A 216 17.63 -5.37 12.98
CA ASN A 216 17.22 -6.76 13.16
C ASN A 216 15.77 -7.02 12.76
N LEU A 217 15.40 -6.57 11.58
CA LEU A 217 14.09 -6.81 11.00
C LEU A 217 13.94 -8.26 10.58
N ASP A 218 12.69 -8.71 10.49
CA ASP A 218 12.34 -10.03 9.99
C ASP A 218 11.18 -9.90 9.00
N ILE A 219 10.81 -10.99 8.34
CA ILE A 219 9.73 -11.02 7.37
C ILE A 219 8.92 -12.31 7.50
N PHE A 220 7.61 -12.20 7.28
CA PHE A 220 6.78 -13.35 6.94
C PHE A 220 6.25 -13.20 5.54
N VAL A 221 6.53 -14.16 4.69
CA VAL A 221 6.04 -14.22 3.31
C VAL A 221 4.70 -14.93 3.30
N TYR A 222 3.71 -14.39 2.63
CA TYR A 222 2.35 -14.92 2.68
C TYR A 222 1.69 -15.13 1.32
N SER A 223 2.28 -14.64 0.23
CA SER A 223 1.71 -14.89 -1.09
C SER A 223 2.72 -14.86 -2.22
N ILE A 224 2.35 -15.47 -3.33
CA ILE A 224 3.05 -15.44 -4.61
C ILE A 224 2.12 -14.76 -5.61
N ALA A 225 2.61 -13.76 -6.35
CA ALA A 225 1.80 -13.04 -7.33
C ALA A 225 1.33 -13.96 -8.48
N GLU A 226 2.19 -14.91 -8.87
CA GLU A 226 1.92 -15.89 -9.94
C GLU A 226 1.53 -17.27 -9.37
N LEU A 227 0.79 -17.31 -8.25
CA LEU A 227 0.51 -18.56 -7.52
C LEU A 227 -0.18 -19.63 -8.37
N ASP A 228 -1.11 -19.24 -9.21
CA ASP A 228 -1.83 -20.13 -10.11
C ASP A 228 -0.94 -20.75 -11.22
N GLU A 229 0.21 -20.15 -11.51
CA GLU A 229 1.22 -20.69 -12.44
C GLU A 229 2.12 -21.74 -11.78
N MET A 230 2.08 -21.88 -10.46
CA MET A 230 2.96 -22.77 -9.70
C MET A 230 2.41 -24.19 -9.53
N GLY A 231 1.24 -24.49 -10.11
CA GLY A 231 0.62 -25.81 -10.01
C GLY A 231 0.00 -26.11 -8.65
N VAL A 232 -0.25 -25.10 -7.83
CA VAL A 232 -0.96 -25.20 -6.55
C VAL A 232 -2.44 -24.85 -6.73
N GLU A 233 -3.30 -25.48 -5.98
CA GLU A 233 -4.76 -25.30 -6.09
C GLU A 233 -5.39 -24.53 -4.94
N THR A 234 -4.67 -24.42 -3.82
CA THR A 234 -5.19 -23.78 -2.61
C THR A 234 -4.21 -22.82 -2.00
N GLN A 235 -4.71 -21.86 -1.20
CA GLN A 235 -3.92 -20.92 -0.43
C GLN A 235 -2.98 -21.64 0.54
N SER A 236 -3.48 -22.67 1.22
CA SER A 236 -2.68 -23.47 2.16
C SER A 236 -1.53 -24.20 1.47
N GLN A 237 -1.77 -24.78 0.30
CA GLN A 237 -0.71 -25.38 -0.52
C GLN A 237 0.32 -24.33 -0.99
N GLY A 238 -0.12 -23.12 -1.29
CA GLY A 238 0.75 -22.01 -1.65
C GLY A 238 1.72 -21.64 -0.54
N LEU A 239 1.25 -21.63 0.71
CA LEU A 239 2.10 -21.38 1.87
C LEU A 239 3.10 -22.51 2.11
N ASP A 240 2.68 -23.76 1.97
CA ASP A 240 3.58 -24.92 2.04
C ASP A 240 4.64 -24.85 0.93
N PHE A 241 4.26 -24.44 -0.26
CA PHE A 241 5.20 -24.23 -1.36
C PHE A 241 6.24 -23.15 -1.06
N LEU A 242 5.83 -22.04 -0.43
CA LEU A 242 6.76 -20.99 0.01
C LEU A 242 7.78 -21.52 1.02
N ASP A 243 7.35 -22.33 1.98
CA ASP A 243 8.27 -23.00 2.92
C ASP A 243 9.28 -23.88 2.17
N ASP A 244 8.82 -24.67 1.21
CA ASP A 244 9.65 -25.60 0.43
C ASP A 244 10.72 -24.90 -0.40
N ILE A 245 10.43 -23.70 -0.91
CA ILE A 245 11.40 -22.92 -1.70
C ILE A 245 12.30 -21.99 -0.87
N GLY A 246 12.15 -21.99 0.46
CA GLY A 246 13.07 -21.35 1.40
C GLY A 246 12.64 -20.06 2.04
N PHE A 247 11.39 -19.66 1.87
CA PHE A 247 10.83 -18.46 2.53
C PHE A 247 10.33 -18.78 3.94
N LYS A 248 10.37 -17.79 4.81
CA LYS A 248 9.77 -17.87 6.14
C LYS A 248 8.29 -17.52 6.06
N THR A 249 7.42 -18.47 6.39
CA THR A 249 5.98 -18.27 6.52
C THR A 249 5.57 -18.33 7.99
N ASN A 250 4.44 -17.71 8.33
CA ASN A 250 3.90 -17.80 9.67
C ASN A 250 3.30 -19.19 9.91
N GLN A 251 3.74 -19.89 10.95
CA GLN A 251 3.32 -21.26 11.25
C GLN A 251 2.02 -21.34 12.05
N GLU A 252 1.49 -20.20 12.51
CA GLU A 252 0.19 -20.14 13.21
C GLU A 252 -1.01 -20.21 12.25
N ARG A 253 -0.75 -20.41 10.96
CA ARG A 253 -1.80 -20.56 9.94
C ARG A 253 -2.59 -21.85 10.12
N LYS A 254 -3.87 -21.82 9.79
CA LYS A 254 -4.75 -22.97 9.86
C LYS A 254 -5.83 -22.97 8.78
N LYS A 255 -6.08 -24.13 8.19
CA LYS A 255 -7.20 -24.35 7.30
C LYS A 255 -8.46 -24.68 8.12
N CYS A 256 -9.56 -23.98 7.83
CA CYS A 256 -10.87 -24.18 8.45
C CYS A 256 -11.90 -24.59 7.38
N GLY A 257 -12.72 -25.59 7.70
CA GLY A 257 -13.76 -26.10 6.80
C GLY A 257 -15.02 -25.24 6.71
N SER A 258 -15.19 -24.30 7.65
CA SER A 258 -16.36 -23.42 7.70
C SER A 258 -16.02 -22.09 8.39
N ILE A 259 -16.89 -21.09 8.20
CA ILE A 259 -16.72 -19.81 8.90
C ILE A 259 -16.93 -19.96 10.42
N GLU A 260 -17.76 -20.92 10.87
CA GLU A 260 -17.96 -21.16 12.30
C GLU A 260 -16.69 -21.70 12.97
N GLU A 261 -15.90 -22.53 12.28
CA GLU A 261 -14.58 -22.94 12.74
C GLU A 261 -13.61 -21.74 12.83
N VAL A 262 -13.67 -20.82 11.86
CA VAL A 262 -12.89 -19.58 11.89
C VAL A 262 -13.24 -18.75 13.12
N ILE A 263 -14.52 -18.53 13.36
CA ILE A 263 -15.02 -17.77 14.52
C ILE A 263 -14.56 -18.39 15.84
N ALA A 264 -14.62 -19.72 15.95
CA ALA A 264 -14.15 -20.44 17.12
C ALA A 264 -12.65 -20.26 17.39
N MET A 265 -11.83 -20.06 16.35
CA MET A 265 -10.39 -19.83 16.48
C MET A 265 -10.02 -18.42 16.95
N ILE A 266 -10.89 -17.44 16.76
CA ILE A 266 -10.57 -16.04 17.03
C ILE A 266 -10.15 -15.82 18.49
N ASP A 267 -10.91 -16.36 19.43
CA ASP A 267 -10.62 -16.22 20.85
C ASP A 267 -9.28 -16.87 21.22
N GLU A 268 -8.97 -18.01 20.64
CA GLU A 268 -7.69 -18.72 20.84
C GLU A 268 -6.52 -17.89 20.30
N LEU A 269 -6.63 -17.36 19.08
CA LEU A 269 -5.60 -16.56 18.48
C LEU A 269 -5.40 -15.20 19.17
N GLN A 270 -6.49 -14.60 19.62
CA GLN A 270 -6.45 -13.36 20.39
C GLN A 270 -5.76 -13.57 21.74
N ALA A 271 -5.98 -14.72 22.40
CA ALA A 271 -5.32 -15.07 23.65
C ALA A 271 -3.80 -15.27 23.46
N LYS A 272 -3.36 -15.77 22.32
CA LYS A 272 -1.93 -15.93 21.99
C LYS A 272 -1.22 -14.62 21.68
N ARG A 273 -1.94 -13.56 21.37
CA ARG A 273 -1.36 -12.28 20.92
C ARG A 273 -0.26 -11.73 21.82
N ALA A 274 -0.48 -11.75 23.14
CA ALA A 274 0.48 -11.24 24.12
C ALA A 274 1.79 -12.03 24.15
N ASP A 275 1.74 -13.33 23.87
CA ASP A 275 2.87 -14.26 23.95
C ASP A 275 3.68 -14.37 22.66
N LEU A 276 3.18 -13.79 21.57
CA LEU A 276 3.88 -13.79 20.29
C LEU A 276 5.09 -12.85 20.33
N PRO A 277 6.23 -13.23 19.72
CA PRO A 277 7.43 -12.38 19.70
C PRO A 277 7.33 -11.20 18.71
N TYR A 278 6.19 -11.03 18.07
CA TYR A 278 5.88 -9.95 17.15
C TYR A 278 4.46 -9.43 17.38
N GLU A 279 4.18 -8.23 16.91
CA GLU A 279 2.86 -7.63 17.01
C GLU A 279 1.95 -8.07 15.86
N ILE A 280 0.69 -8.32 16.20
CA ILE A 280 -0.40 -8.56 15.25
C ILE A 280 -1.57 -7.63 15.56
N ASP A 281 -2.32 -7.22 14.56
CA ASP A 281 -3.50 -6.35 14.73
C ASP A 281 -4.82 -7.05 14.37
N GLY A 282 -4.77 -8.32 14.04
CA GLY A 282 -5.91 -9.13 13.70
C GLY A 282 -5.51 -10.44 13.04
N ILE A 283 -6.45 -10.99 12.31
CA ILE A 283 -6.25 -12.19 11.48
C ILE A 283 -6.76 -11.93 10.06
N VAL A 284 -6.20 -12.63 9.10
CA VAL A 284 -6.65 -12.59 7.71
C VAL A 284 -7.32 -13.92 7.38
N ILE A 285 -8.53 -13.84 6.86
CA ILE A 285 -9.31 -15.01 6.44
C ILE A 285 -9.37 -14.97 4.92
N LYS A 286 -8.90 -16.03 4.29
CA LYS A 286 -8.87 -16.15 2.83
C LYS A 286 -9.64 -17.40 2.40
N VAL A 287 -10.40 -17.30 1.32
CA VAL A 287 -10.98 -18.49 0.66
C VAL A 287 -9.81 -19.37 0.21
N ASP A 288 -9.81 -20.63 0.60
CA ASP A 288 -8.66 -21.50 0.40
C ASP A 288 -8.49 -21.94 -1.07
N SER A 289 -9.58 -22.19 -1.78
CA SER A 289 -9.54 -22.56 -3.21
C SER A 289 -9.12 -21.36 -4.08
N LEU A 290 -8.05 -21.51 -4.85
CA LEU A 290 -7.59 -20.48 -5.79
C LEU A 290 -8.59 -20.28 -6.94
N ASP A 291 -9.25 -21.31 -7.40
CA ASP A 291 -10.30 -21.20 -8.41
C ASP A 291 -11.46 -20.35 -7.91
N GLN A 292 -11.87 -20.55 -6.65
CA GLN A 292 -12.90 -19.73 -6.02
C GLN A 292 -12.44 -18.29 -5.78
N GLN A 293 -11.18 -18.07 -5.45
CA GLN A 293 -10.62 -16.71 -5.34
C GLN A 293 -10.75 -15.96 -6.67
N GLU A 294 -10.43 -16.60 -7.79
CA GLU A 294 -10.55 -15.98 -9.11
C GLU A 294 -12.01 -15.72 -9.49
N GLU A 295 -12.90 -16.65 -9.19
CA GLU A 295 -14.33 -16.50 -9.43
C GLU A 295 -14.93 -15.32 -8.65
N LEU A 296 -14.53 -15.14 -7.39
CA LEU A 296 -14.92 -14.02 -6.54
C LEU A 296 -14.32 -12.69 -7.02
N GLY A 297 -13.06 -12.69 -7.42
CA GLY A 297 -12.38 -11.52 -7.97
C GLY A 297 -12.14 -10.41 -6.97
N PHE A 298 -12.12 -9.18 -7.47
CA PHE A 298 -11.72 -7.99 -6.74
C PHE A 298 -12.75 -6.87 -6.89
N THR A 299 -12.83 -6.03 -5.85
CA THR A 299 -13.36 -4.68 -5.97
C THR A 299 -12.23 -3.74 -6.40
N ALA A 300 -12.51 -2.45 -6.56
CA ALA A 300 -11.48 -1.46 -6.87
C ALA A 300 -10.38 -1.35 -5.79
N LYS A 301 -10.68 -1.75 -4.56
CA LYS A 301 -9.81 -1.54 -3.39
C LYS A 301 -9.33 -2.80 -2.71
N SER A 302 -10.07 -3.90 -2.82
CA SER A 302 -9.80 -5.11 -2.06
C SER A 302 -10.28 -6.37 -2.77
N PRO A 303 -9.67 -7.54 -2.47
CA PRO A 303 -10.19 -8.81 -2.94
C PRO A 303 -11.53 -9.14 -2.26
N ARG A 304 -12.43 -9.81 -3.01
CA ARG A 304 -13.71 -10.30 -2.48
C ARG A 304 -13.58 -11.63 -1.75
N TRP A 305 -12.45 -12.30 -1.89
CA TRP A 305 -12.15 -13.61 -1.35
C TRP A 305 -11.36 -13.57 -0.04
N ALA A 306 -11.05 -12.39 0.47
CA ALA A 306 -10.31 -12.21 1.71
C ALA A 306 -10.90 -11.10 2.56
N ILE A 307 -10.76 -11.23 3.88
CA ILE A 307 -11.17 -10.22 4.83
C ILE A 307 -10.19 -10.21 6.02
N ALA A 308 -9.92 -9.03 6.55
CA ALA A 308 -9.15 -8.86 7.76
C ALA A 308 -10.09 -8.69 8.95
N TYR A 309 -10.05 -9.64 9.89
CA TYR A 309 -10.72 -9.48 11.17
C TYR A 309 -9.83 -8.67 12.10
N LYS A 310 -10.28 -7.49 12.47
CA LYS A 310 -9.59 -6.62 13.42
C LYS A 310 -9.95 -7.00 14.84
N PHE A 311 -8.95 -7.17 15.70
CA PHE A 311 -9.22 -7.40 17.12
C PHE A 311 -9.98 -6.21 17.71
N PRO A 312 -10.78 -6.43 18.78
CA PRO A 312 -11.52 -5.36 19.43
C PRO A 312 -10.60 -4.17 19.73
N ALA A 313 -11.14 -2.98 19.51
CA ALA A 313 -10.41 -1.75 19.80
C ALA A 313 -10.11 -1.66 21.29
N GLU A 314 -8.88 -1.29 21.62
CA GLU A 314 -8.51 -0.99 22.99
C GLU A 314 -9.11 0.35 23.40
N GLU A 315 -9.71 0.39 24.59
CA GLU A 315 -10.27 1.60 25.18
C GLU A 315 -9.47 1.98 26.42
N VAL A 316 -9.13 3.27 26.53
CA VAL A 316 -8.45 3.83 27.69
C VAL A 316 -9.10 5.15 28.10
N VAL A 317 -8.91 5.54 29.37
CA VAL A 317 -9.39 6.81 29.90
C VAL A 317 -8.24 7.80 29.99
N THR A 318 -8.45 9.03 29.50
CA THR A 318 -7.51 10.12 29.62
C THR A 318 -8.24 11.45 29.79
N LYS A 319 -7.51 12.51 30.09
CA LYS A 319 -8.07 13.84 30.28
C LYS A 319 -8.06 14.61 28.96
N LEU A 320 -9.20 15.22 28.63
CA LEU A 320 -9.33 16.14 27.51
C LEU A 320 -8.81 17.51 27.91
N LEU A 321 -7.62 17.87 27.40
CA LEU A 321 -6.95 19.13 27.76
C LEU A 321 -7.51 20.32 27.00
N ASP A 322 -7.82 20.14 25.73
CA ASP A 322 -8.34 21.19 24.85
C ASP A 322 -9.02 20.59 23.61
N ILE A 323 -9.72 21.43 22.87
CA ILE A 323 -10.30 21.07 21.58
C ILE A 323 -9.73 22.04 20.55
N GLU A 324 -8.99 21.48 19.59
CA GLU A 324 -8.40 22.21 18.49
C GLU A 324 -9.34 22.14 17.26
N LEU A 325 -9.45 23.24 16.55
CA LEU A 325 -10.26 23.33 15.34
C LEU A 325 -9.35 23.44 14.13
N ASN A 326 -9.52 22.53 13.20
CA ASN A 326 -8.78 22.50 11.95
C ASN A 326 -9.69 22.80 10.78
N VAL A 327 -9.21 23.63 9.85
CA VAL A 327 -9.90 23.93 8.60
C VAL A 327 -9.34 23.03 7.51
N GLY A 328 -10.16 22.14 6.96
CA GLY A 328 -9.78 21.23 5.90
C GLY A 328 -9.74 21.91 4.53
N ARG A 329 -9.28 21.16 3.55
CA ARG A 329 -9.17 21.59 2.15
C ARG A 329 -10.48 22.14 1.57
N THR A 330 -11.61 21.54 1.95
CA THR A 330 -12.94 21.94 1.51
C THR A 330 -13.62 22.96 2.41
N GLY A 331 -12.90 23.49 3.40
CA GLY A 331 -13.39 24.46 4.37
C GLY A 331 -14.10 23.86 5.57
N VAL A 332 -14.22 22.55 5.67
CA VAL A 332 -14.84 21.87 6.82
C VAL A 332 -14.06 22.13 8.10
N ILE A 333 -14.76 22.57 9.13
CA ILE A 333 -14.18 22.78 10.47
C ILE A 333 -14.30 21.47 11.24
N THR A 334 -13.14 20.88 11.54
CA THR A 334 -13.05 19.60 12.24
C THR A 334 -12.50 19.78 13.64
N PRO A 335 -13.25 19.37 14.70
CA PRO A 335 -12.74 19.40 16.07
C PRO A 335 -11.85 18.19 16.34
N THR A 336 -10.72 18.44 16.97
CA THR A 336 -9.77 17.41 17.40
C THR A 336 -9.50 17.56 18.90
N ALA A 337 -9.64 16.47 19.63
CA ALA A 337 -9.33 16.45 21.06
C ALA A 337 -7.81 16.47 21.27
N ILE A 338 -7.35 17.39 22.11
CA ILE A 338 -5.98 17.40 22.65
C ILE A 338 -6.04 16.72 24.00
N LEU A 339 -5.31 15.62 24.12
CA LEU A 339 -5.40 14.71 25.26
C LEU A 339 -4.12 14.74 26.10
N GLU A 340 -4.26 14.45 27.38
CA GLU A 340 -3.11 14.03 28.18
C GLU A 340 -2.57 12.73 27.57
N PRO A 341 -1.26 12.65 27.20
CA PRO A 341 -0.71 11.50 26.50
C PRO A 341 -0.97 10.18 27.22
N VAL A 342 -1.45 9.20 26.50
CA VAL A 342 -1.80 7.88 27.04
C VAL A 342 -1.45 6.80 26.02
N LYS A 343 -1.07 5.62 26.51
CA LYS A 343 -0.78 4.48 25.64
C LYS A 343 -2.07 3.73 25.29
N VAL A 344 -2.31 3.56 23.99
CA VAL A 344 -3.44 2.82 23.44
C VAL A 344 -2.92 1.95 22.29
N ALA A 345 -3.18 0.64 22.35
CA ALA A 345 -2.78 -0.31 21.31
C ALA A 345 -1.30 -0.16 20.87
N GLY A 346 -0.39 -0.04 21.85
CA GLY A 346 1.05 0.06 21.62
C GLY A 346 1.55 1.42 21.10
N THR A 347 0.68 2.41 20.97
CA THR A 347 1.05 3.79 20.57
C THR A 347 0.73 4.79 21.65
N THR A 348 1.52 5.87 21.70
CA THR A 348 1.19 7.02 22.55
C THR A 348 0.23 7.93 21.80
N VAL A 349 -0.95 8.16 22.37
CA VAL A 349 -2.00 8.98 21.80
C VAL A 349 -2.11 10.28 22.60
N SER A 350 -1.99 11.40 21.92
CA SER A 350 -2.16 12.74 22.46
C SER A 350 -3.25 13.54 21.71
N ARG A 351 -3.77 13.00 20.64
CA ARG A 351 -4.82 13.60 19.80
C ARG A 351 -5.82 12.54 19.39
N ALA A 352 -7.10 12.90 19.38
CA ALA A 352 -8.15 12.00 18.95
C ALA A 352 -9.26 12.75 18.20
N SER A 353 -9.94 12.08 17.28
CA SER A 353 -11.06 12.67 16.56
C SER A 353 -12.27 12.84 17.46
N LEU A 354 -12.93 13.98 17.34
CA LEU A 354 -14.23 14.26 17.93
C LEU A 354 -15.36 14.21 16.86
N HIS A 355 -15.01 13.79 15.63
CA HIS A 355 -15.87 13.72 14.47
C HIS A 355 -16.48 15.05 14.05
N ASN A 356 -17.47 15.57 14.80
CA ASN A 356 -18.18 16.80 14.49
C ASN A 356 -18.81 17.43 15.75
N GLU A 357 -19.42 18.58 15.57
CA GLU A 357 -20.14 19.29 16.63
C GLU A 357 -21.27 18.47 17.24
N ASP A 358 -21.97 17.68 16.42
CA ASP A 358 -23.11 16.88 16.89
C ASP A 358 -22.69 15.84 17.93
N LEU A 359 -21.56 15.17 17.72
CA LEU A 359 -20.99 14.23 18.71
C LEU A 359 -20.68 14.93 20.03
N ILE A 360 -20.09 16.12 19.98
CA ILE A 360 -19.71 16.89 21.17
C ILE A 360 -20.97 17.27 21.97
N LYS A 361 -22.03 17.70 21.29
CA LYS A 361 -23.32 18.05 21.92
C LYS A 361 -24.04 16.81 22.47
N GLU A 362 -24.13 15.76 21.67
CA GLU A 362 -24.82 14.51 22.04
C GLU A 362 -24.19 13.88 23.30
N LYS A 363 -22.87 13.84 23.36
CA LYS A 363 -22.11 13.26 24.49
C LYS A 363 -21.85 14.27 25.61
N ASP A 364 -22.20 15.53 25.42
CA ASP A 364 -21.89 16.64 26.34
C ASP A 364 -20.41 16.68 26.73
N ILE A 365 -19.54 16.63 25.70
CA ILE A 365 -18.09 16.63 25.88
C ILE A 365 -17.63 18.03 26.24
N ARG A 366 -16.89 18.14 27.34
CA ARG A 366 -16.35 19.42 27.87
C ARG A 366 -14.84 19.36 27.97
N ILE A 367 -14.20 20.52 27.82
CA ILE A 367 -12.76 20.65 28.08
C ILE A 367 -12.50 20.37 29.57
N LEU A 368 -11.47 19.59 29.87
CA LEU A 368 -11.06 19.02 31.13
C LEU A 368 -11.86 17.80 31.61
N ASP A 369 -12.78 17.30 30.79
CA ASP A 369 -13.44 16.00 31.06
C ASP A 369 -12.44 14.84 30.99
N LYS A 370 -12.77 13.79 31.76
CA LYS A 370 -12.16 12.47 31.53
C LYS A 370 -12.97 11.77 30.45
N VAL A 371 -12.27 11.38 29.40
CA VAL A 371 -12.88 10.81 28.20
C VAL A 371 -12.36 9.40 27.95
N VAL A 372 -13.20 8.56 27.34
CA VAL A 372 -12.83 7.23 26.86
C VAL A 372 -12.36 7.37 25.41
N VAL A 373 -11.12 6.97 25.17
CA VAL A 373 -10.49 7.00 23.85
C VAL A 373 -10.34 5.57 23.35
N LYS A 374 -10.71 5.36 22.11
CA LYS A 374 -10.69 4.06 21.43
C LYS A 374 -9.74 4.09 20.25
N LYS A 375 -8.94 3.06 20.10
CA LYS A 375 -8.11 2.85 18.93
C LYS A 375 -8.13 1.37 18.50
N ALA A 376 -8.47 1.11 17.24
CA ALA A 376 -8.37 -0.20 16.62
C ALA A 376 -7.26 -0.17 15.58
N GLY A 377 -6.18 -0.91 15.79
CA GLY A 377 -5.09 -1.08 14.83
C GLY A 377 -4.61 0.25 14.22
N ASP A 378 -4.73 0.37 12.90
CA ASP A 378 -4.34 1.55 12.12
C ASP A 378 -5.38 2.69 12.11
N ILE A 379 -6.50 2.50 12.77
CA ILE A 379 -7.57 3.50 12.77
C ILE A 379 -7.16 4.70 13.60
N ILE A 380 -7.58 5.89 13.18
CA ILE A 380 -7.36 7.14 13.90
C ILE A 380 -8.04 7.03 15.28
N PRO A 381 -7.34 7.38 16.38
CA PRO A 381 -7.97 7.39 17.69
C PRO A 381 -9.20 8.29 17.73
N GLU A 382 -10.23 7.85 18.44
CA GLU A 382 -11.47 8.62 18.58
C GLU A 382 -11.94 8.69 20.03
N VAL A 383 -12.58 9.78 20.38
CA VAL A 383 -13.26 9.94 21.66
C VAL A 383 -14.65 9.32 21.53
N VAL A 384 -14.96 8.32 22.35
CA VAL A 384 -16.23 7.59 22.25
C VAL A 384 -17.20 7.92 23.35
N ASN A 385 -16.73 8.38 24.50
CA ASN A 385 -17.60 8.70 25.65
C ASN A 385 -16.93 9.62 26.66
N VAL A 386 -17.72 10.15 27.56
CA VAL A 386 -17.30 11.02 28.67
C VAL A 386 -17.70 10.37 29.98
N LEU A 387 -16.83 10.44 30.99
CA LEU A 387 -17.10 10.00 32.36
C LEU A 387 -17.70 11.15 33.17
N VAL A 388 -18.98 11.42 33.01
CA VAL A 388 -19.72 12.53 33.62
C VAL A 388 -19.64 12.48 35.15
N GLU A 389 -19.67 11.29 35.73
CA GLU A 389 -19.57 11.05 37.19
C GLU A 389 -18.22 11.44 37.77
N GLN A 390 -17.19 11.63 36.97
CA GLN A 390 -15.85 12.03 37.39
C GLN A 390 -15.60 13.54 37.22
N ARG A 391 -16.62 14.31 36.88
CA ARG A 391 -16.52 15.76 36.76
C ARG A 391 -16.28 16.43 38.12
N THR A 392 -15.40 17.42 38.11
CA THR A 392 -15.00 18.17 39.29
C THR A 392 -15.66 19.55 39.42
N GLY A 393 -16.33 20.01 38.35
CA GLY A 393 -16.90 21.35 38.22
C GLY A 393 -15.99 22.36 37.54
N GLU A 394 -14.77 21.95 37.17
CA GLU A 394 -13.82 22.79 36.43
C GLU A 394 -13.98 22.64 34.90
N GLU A 395 -14.77 21.70 34.46
CA GLU A 395 -15.00 21.42 33.06
C GLU A 395 -15.68 22.60 32.35
N LYS A 396 -15.21 22.90 31.14
CA LYS A 396 -15.70 24.02 30.32
C LYS A 396 -16.48 23.54 29.14
N GLU A 397 -17.66 24.07 28.95
CA GLU A 397 -18.45 23.81 27.75
C GLU A 397 -17.72 24.33 26.52
N PHE A 398 -17.80 23.55 25.44
CA PHE A 398 -17.24 23.92 24.16
C PHE A 398 -18.36 24.31 23.19
N SER A 399 -18.13 25.40 22.46
CA SER A 399 -19.02 25.85 21.38
C SER A 399 -18.21 26.04 20.11
N MET A 400 -18.76 25.62 18.99
CA MET A 400 -18.15 25.91 17.69
C MET A 400 -18.16 27.41 17.42
N PRO A 401 -17.10 27.96 16.80
CA PRO A 401 -17.04 29.37 16.48
C PRO A 401 -18.05 29.76 15.39
N THR A 402 -18.39 31.04 15.32
CA THR A 402 -19.20 31.61 14.24
C THR A 402 -18.35 32.09 13.07
N GLU A 403 -17.07 32.28 13.31
CA GLU A 403 -16.09 32.75 12.32
C GLU A 403 -14.98 31.72 12.13
N CYS A 404 -14.43 31.65 10.91
CA CYS A 404 -13.32 30.77 10.60
C CYS A 404 -12.10 31.08 11.49
N PRO A 405 -11.53 30.10 12.19
CA PRO A 405 -10.38 30.34 13.06
C PRO A 405 -9.11 30.78 12.31
N GLU A 406 -9.07 30.58 10.99
CA GLU A 406 -7.90 30.93 10.16
C GLU A 406 -8.08 32.27 9.42
N CYS A 407 -9.23 32.54 8.85
CA CYS A 407 -9.43 33.72 8.01
C CYS A 407 -10.48 34.72 8.53
N GLY A 408 -11.19 34.39 9.59
CA GLY A 408 -12.22 35.26 10.19
C GLY A 408 -13.53 35.39 9.41
N SER A 409 -13.68 34.69 8.30
CA SER A 409 -14.93 34.72 7.52
C SER A 409 -16.05 34.00 8.25
N GLU A 410 -17.28 34.41 8.02
CA GLU A 410 -18.46 33.76 8.60
C GLU A 410 -18.57 32.30 8.17
N LEU A 411 -18.75 31.41 9.14
CA LEU A 411 -18.95 30.00 8.91
C LEU A 411 -20.39 29.70 8.59
N VAL A 412 -20.63 28.77 7.65
CA VAL A 412 -21.96 28.40 7.18
C VAL A 412 -22.17 26.89 7.22
N ARG A 413 -23.44 26.48 7.35
CA ARG A 413 -23.87 25.09 7.14
C ARG A 413 -24.59 25.02 5.80
N ILE A 414 -24.11 24.17 4.90
CA ILE A 414 -24.76 23.93 3.62
C ILE A 414 -25.96 23.02 3.87
N GLU A 415 -27.10 23.34 3.27
CA GLU A 415 -28.32 22.55 3.40
C GLU A 415 -28.07 21.08 3.03
N GLY A 416 -28.47 20.17 3.90
CA GLY A 416 -28.25 18.74 3.73
C GLY A 416 -26.88 18.24 4.22
N GLU A 417 -26.03 19.12 4.74
CA GLU A 417 -24.72 18.74 5.33
C GLU A 417 -24.67 19.07 6.82
N VAL A 418 -24.05 18.17 7.58
CA VAL A 418 -23.86 18.34 9.04
C VAL A 418 -22.67 19.25 9.34
N ALA A 419 -21.73 19.35 8.42
CA ALA A 419 -20.48 20.04 8.64
C ALA A 419 -20.60 21.57 8.57
N LEU A 420 -19.94 22.25 9.52
CA LEU A 420 -19.73 23.68 9.50
C LEU A 420 -18.56 24.00 8.57
N ARG A 421 -18.70 24.99 7.69
CA ARG A 421 -17.72 25.29 6.64
C ARG A 421 -17.31 26.74 6.58
N CYS A 422 -16.04 26.99 6.27
CA CYS A 422 -15.55 28.23 5.71
C CYS A 422 -15.68 28.19 4.20
N ILE A 423 -16.40 29.13 3.61
CA ILE A 423 -16.62 29.20 2.15
C ILE A 423 -15.74 30.24 1.45
N ASN A 424 -14.81 30.85 2.18
CA ASN A 424 -13.86 31.80 1.62
C ASN A 424 -12.79 31.08 0.77
N PRO A 425 -12.76 31.24 -0.55
CA PRO A 425 -11.76 30.59 -1.41
C PRO A 425 -10.34 31.10 -1.16
N GLU A 426 -10.16 32.25 -0.54
CA GLU A 426 -8.86 32.82 -0.19
C GLU A 426 -8.41 32.46 1.23
N CYS A 427 -9.11 31.58 1.93
CA CYS A 427 -8.72 31.13 3.24
C CYS A 427 -7.31 30.47 3.21
N PRO A 428 -6.33 30.97 3.97
CA PRO A 428 -4.97 30.44 3.96
C PRO A 428 -4.89 28.94 4.27
N ALA A 429 -5.72 28.48 5.20
CA ALA A 429 -5.78 27.07 5.56
C ALA A 429 -6.24 26.18 4.38
N GLN A 430 -7.26 26.61 3.66
CA GLN A 430 -7.76 25.88 2.50
C GLN A 430 -6.74 25.83 1.35
N ILE A 431 -6.05 26.94 1.11
CA ILE A 431 -4.99 27.01 0.09
C ILE A 431 -3.83 26.06 0.47
N ARG A 432 -3.37 26.12 1.71
CA ARG A 432 -2.31 25.25 2.20
C ARG A 432 -2.67 23.77 2.10
N GLU A 433 -3.86 23.40 2.57
CA GLU A 433 -4.34 22.01 2.50
C GLU A 433 -4.54 21.54 1.06
N GLY A 434 -4.95 22.42 0.17
CA GLY A 434 -5.02 22.14 -1.27
C GLY A 434 -3.65 21.86 -1.89
N LEU A 435 -2.62 22.60 -1.49
CA LEU A 435 -1.23 22.36 -1.90
C LEU A 435 -0.72 21.01 -1.37
N ILE A 436 -0.97 20.70 -0.10
CA ILE A 436 -0.59 19.43 0.51
C ILE A 436 -1.27 18.26 -0.22
N HIS A 437 -2.54 18.39 -0.55
CA HIS A 437 -3.26 17.39 -1.34
C HIS A 437 -2.64 17.19 -2.73
N PHE A 438 -2.34 18.27 -3.45
CA PHE A 438 -1.77 18.22 -4.79
C PHE A 438 -0.46 17.44 -4.84
N VAL A 439 0.41 17.62 -3.85
CA VAL A 439 1.72 16.95 -3.80
C VAL A 439 1.66 15.55 -3.21
N SER A 440 0.52 15.13 -2.69
CA SER A 440 0.36 13.85 -2.00
C SER A 440 0.61 12.64 -2.91
N ARG A 441 0.86 11.51 -2.30
CA ARG A 441 1.21 10.23 -2.96
C ARG A 441 0.23 9.83 -4.06
N ASN A 442 -1.06 9.96 -3.82
CA ASN A 442 -2.09 9.53 -4.77
C ASN A 442 -2.40 10.60 -5.84
N ALA A 443 -1.89 11.81 -5.65
CA ALA A 443 -1.99 12.90 -6.61
C ALA A 443 -0.69 13.02 -7.42
N MET A 444 -0.04 14.15 -7.41
CA MET A 444 1.18 14.38 -8.21
C MET A 444 2.42 13.69 -7.62
N ASN A 445 2.35 13.21 -6.40
CA ASN A 445 3.39 12.41 -5.75
C ASN A 445 4.78 13.07 -5.84
N ILE A 446 4.91 14.26 -5.29
CA ILE A 446 6.16 15.01 -5.28
C ILE A 446 6.92 14.70 -3.99
N ASP A 447 7.92 13.84 -4.08
CA ASP A 447 8.75 13.46 -2.94
C ASP A 447 9.53 14.67 -2.39
N GLY A 448 9.57 14.78 -1.09
CA GLY A 448 10.22 15.88 -0.39
C GLY A 448 9.33 17.08 -0.12
N LEU A 449 8.16 17.17 -0.74
CA LEU A 449 7.13 18.17 -0.45
C LEU A 449 6.08 17.63 0.52
N GLY A 450 6.47 17.44 1.78
CA GLY A 450 5.51 17.10 2.82
C GLY A 450 4.83 18.35 3.41
N GLU A 451 3.93 18.13 4.36
CA GLU A 451 3.20 19.20 5.05
C GLU A 451 4.14 20.30 5.61
N ARG A 452 5.26 19.88 6.20
CA ARG A 452 6.24 20.81 6.79
C ARG A 452 6.84 21.76 5.73
N VAL A 453 7.27 21.22 4.60
CA VAL A 453 7.90 22.03 3.54
C VAL A 453 6.88 22.92 2.85
N ILE A 454 5.70 22.41 2.57
CA ILE A 454 4.58 23.20 2.00
C ILE A 454 4.24 24.36 2.93
N THR A 455 4.15 24.12 4.23
CA THR A 455 3.86 25.16 5.23
C THR A 455 4.93 26.25 5.22
N GLN A 456 6.21 25.88 5.16
CA GLN A 456 7.30 26.86 5.06
C GLN A 456 7.22 27.67 3.77
N LEU A 457 7.03 27.02 2.62
CA LEU A 457 6.88 27.69 1.34
C LEU A 457 5.72 28.68 1.32
N PHE A 458 4.62 28.30 1.93
CA PHE A 458 3.45 29.14 2.06
C PHE A 458 3.71 30.36 2.97
N GLN A 459 4.34 30.15 4.14
CA GLN A 459 4.69 31.20 5.10
C GLN A 459 5.69 32.20 4.50
N GLU A 460 6.64 31.74 3.71
CA GLU A 460 7.63 32.59 3.02
C GLU A 460 7.08 33.25 1.75
N ASN A 461 5.79 33.12 1.46
CA ASN A 461 5.12 33.64 0.26
C ASN A 461 5.71 33.17 -1.08
N LEU A 462 6.38 32.03 -1.09
CA LEU A 462 6.97 31.45 -2.31
C LEU A 462 5.93 30.71 -3.14
N VAL A 463 4.92 30.17 -2.51
CA VAL A 463 3.87 29.36 -3.15
C VAL A 463 2.49 29.80 -2.67
N ARG A 464 1.60 30.14 -3.61
CA ARG A 464 0.20 30.53 -3.35
C ARG A 464 -0.80 29.60 -4.03
N ASN A 465 -0.39 28.98 -5.13
CA ASN A 465 -1.20 28.00 -5.85
C ASN A 465 -0.32 26.86 -6.36
N VAL A 466 -0.93 25.86 -6.96
CA VAL A 466 -0.19 24.69 -7.45
C VAL A 466 0.78 24.98 -8.57
N ALA A 467 0.53 26.01 -9.40
CA ALA A 467 1.45 26.41 -10.46
C ALA A 467 2.75 26.98 -9.91
N ASP A 468 2.72 27.66 -8.77
CA ASP A 468 3.90 28.24 -8.12
C ASP A 468 4.92 27.17 -7.69
N LEU A 469 4.47 25.93 -7.46
CA LEU A 469 5.37 24.82 -7.17
C LEU A 469 6.36 24.56 -8.29
N TYR A 470 5.93 24.75 -9.54
CA TYR A 470 6.75 24.53 -10.73
C TYR A 470 7.65 25.71 -11.08
N LYS A 471 7.52 26.82 -10.36
CA LYS A 471 8.36 28.00 -10.47
C LYS A 471 9.49 28.06 -9.43
N LEU A 472 9.50 27.13 -8.49
CA LEU A 472 10.50 27.07 -7.43
C LEU A 472 11.91 26.87 -8.00
N THR A 473 12.85 27.64 -7.49
CA THR A 473 14.27 27.55 -7.85
C THR A 473 15.07 26.86 -6.74
N LYS A 474 16.21 26.27 -7.10
CA LYS A 474 17.13 25.67 -6.15
C LYS A 474 17.57 26.65 -5.06
N GLU A 475 17.82 27.90 -5.42
CA GLU A 475 18.23 28.97 -4.50
C GLU A 475 17.17 29.28 -3.46
N GLN A 476 15.89 29.23 -3.82
CA GLN A 476 14.80 29.45 -2.88
C GLN A 476 14.63 28.27 -1.93
N VAL A 477 14.70 27.05 -2.43
CA VAL A 477 14.47 25.82 -1.65
C VAL A 477 15.58 25.57 -0.63
N ILE A 478 16.84 25.84 -1.00
CA ILE A 478 17.98 25.58 -0.12
C ILE A 478 17.98 26.45 1.14
N GLN A 479 17.28 27.57 1.13
CA GLN A 479 17.16 28.46 2.27
C GLN A 479 16.12 28.01 3.31
N LEU A 480 15.31 27.02 2.98
CA LEU A 480 14.32 26.48 3.92
C LEU A 480 15.00 25.71 5.06
N GLU A 481 14.36 25.70 6.23
CA GLU A 481 14.84 24.95 7.37
C GLU A 481 15.05 23.47 7.05
N ARG A 482 16.18 22.92 7.48
CA ARG A 482 16.53 21.50 7.32
C ARG A 482 16.62 21.05 5.86
N MET A 483 16.82 21.97 4.94
CA MET A 483 17.07 21.68 3.52
C MET A 483 18.56 21.82 3.22
N GLY A 484 19.21 20.69 2.99
CA GLY A 484 20.58 20.64 2.50
C GLY A 484 20.66 20.62 0.97
N GLU A 485 21.85 20.62 0.43
CA GLU A 485 22.06 20.59 -1.02
C GLU A 485 21.42 19.37 -1.68
N LYS A 486 21.60 18.19 -1.08
CA LYS A 486 21.04 16.92 -1.61
C LYS A 486 19.52 16.87 -1.56
N SER A 487 18.94 17.26 -0.45
CA SER A 487 17.48 17.34 -0.29
C SER A 487 16.86 18.32 -1.28
N THR A 488 17.53 19.44 -1.53
CA THR A 488 17.10 20.46 -2.50
C THR A 488 17.14 19.92 -3.92
N GLU A 489 18.20 19.24 -4.32
CA GLU A 489 18.34 18.62 -5.64
C GLU A 489 17.27 17.54 -5.86
N ASN A 490 17.05 16.69 -4.85
CA ASN A 490 16.02 15.66 -4.89
C ASN A 490 14.62 16.25 -5.05
N LEU A 491 14.32 17.32 -4.30
CA LEU A 491 13.03 17.99 -4.38
C LEU A 491 12.79 18.61 -5.75
N ILE A 492 13.73 19.38 -6.27
CA ILE A 492 13.62 19.99 -7.60
C ILE A 492 13.48 18.91 -8.69
N SER A 493 14.24 17.82 -8.58
CA SER A 493 14.11 16.67 -9.48
C SER A 493 12.73 16.03 -9.43
N SER A 494 12.16 15.86 -8.23
CA SER A 494 10.82 15.30 -8.03
C SER A 494 9.73 16.21 -8.62
N ILE A 495 9.86 17.52 -8.48
CA ILE A 495 8.95 18.49 -9.07
C ILE A 495 8.99 18.36 -10.61
N GLN A 496 10.18 18.28 -11.21
CA GLN A 496 10.32 18.13 -12.66
C GLN A 496 9.73 16.80 -13.15
N LYS A 497 9.96 15.70 -12.44
CA LYS A 497 9.38 14.40 -12.78
C LYS A 497 7.86 14.40 -12.72
N SER A 498 7.26 15.13 -11.80
CA SER A 498 5.81 15.20 -11.65
C SER A 498 5.10 15.80 -12.86
N LYS A 499 5.80 16.59 -13.66
CA LYS A 499 5.28 17.16 -14.92
C LYS A 499 4.90 16.08 -15.92
N GLU A 500 5.46 14.88 -15.83
CA GLU A 500 5.22 13.76 -16.73
C GLU A 500 4.03 12.88 -16.29
N ASN A 501 3.46 13.11 -15.13
CA ASN A 501 2.35 12.34 -14.61
C ASN A 501 1.14 12.33 -15.57
N SER A 502 0.45 11.22 -15.60
CA SER A 502 -0.77 11.05 -16.39
C SER A 502 -1.91 11.94 -15.87
N LEU A 503 -2.84 12.29 -16.75
CA LEU A 503 -3.94 13.23 -16.49
C LEU A 503 -4.77 12.90 -15.24
N GLU A 504 -5.02 11.62 -14.94
CA GLU A 504 -5.82 11.24 -13.77
C GLU A 504 -5.20 11.70 -12.45
N ARG A 505 -3.88 11.74 -12.37
CA ARG A 505 -3.18 12.23 -11.19
C ARG A 505 -3.32 13.74 -11.03
N LEU A 506 -3.22 14.47 -12.13
CA LEU A 506 -3.44 15.92 -12.15
C LEU A 506 -4.88 16.25 -11.73
N LEU A 507 -5.87 15.58 -12.31
CA LEU A 507 -7.27 15.79 -11.97
C LEU A 507 -7.56 15.53 -10.49
N PHE A 508 -7.05 14.45 -9.95
CA PHE A 508 -7.18 14.16 -8.53
C PHE A 508 -6.49 15.22 -7.67
N GLY A 509 -5.27 15.63 -8.07
CA GLY A 509 -4.49 16.65 -7.37
C GLY A 509 -5.14 18.03 -7.35
N LEU A 510 -5.90 18.40 -8.38
CA LEU A 510 -6.61 19.67 -8.44
C LEU A 510 -7.75 19.77 -7.41
N GLY A 511 -8.17 18.64 -6.86
CA GLY A 511 -9.13 18.61 -5.77
C GLY A 511 -10.54 19.05 -6.17
N ILE A 512 -10.98 18.69 -7.36
CA ILE A 512 -12.36 18.94 -7.82
C ILE A 512 -13.31 18.21 -6.87
N ARG A 513 -14.31 18.94 -6.37
CA ARG A 513 -15.26 18.40 -5.40
C ARG A 513 -15.94 17.13 -5.93
N PHE A 514 -16.09 16.12 -5.08
CA PHE A 514 -16.66 14.79 -5.37
C PHE A 514 -15.83 13.91 -6.32
N ILE A 515 -14.73 14.41 -6.88
CA ILE A 515 -13.86 13.65 -7.78
C ILE A 515 -12.68 13.06 -6.99
N GLY A 516 -12.83 11.81 -6.58
CA GLY A 516 -11.73 11.02 -6.00
C GLY A 516 -10.82 10.43 -7.06
N SER A 517 -9.85 9.62 -6.65
CA SER A 517 -8.87 9.01 -7.56
C SER A 517 -9.52 8.12 -8.64
N LYS A 518 -10.57 7.39 -8.29
CA LYS A 518 -11.30 6.53 -9.23
C LYS A 518 -12.06 7.33 -10.29
N ALA A 519 -12.81 8.32 -9.86
CA ALA A 519 -13.56 9.21 -10.78
C ALA A 519 -12.61 10.00 -11.67
N ALA A 520 -11.49 10.50 -11.13
CA ALA A 520 -10.45 11.17 -11.92
C ALA A 520 -9.91 10.26 -13.02
N LYS A 521 -9.64 9.01 -12.72
CA LYS A 521 -9.20 8.02 -13.70
C LYS A 521 -10.27 7.76 -14.77
N THR A 522 -11.50 7.58 -14.37
CA THR A 522 -12.63 7.36 -15.30
C THR A 522 -12.77 8.54 -16.26
N LEU A 523 -12.71 9.77 -15.77
CA LEU A 523 -12.79 10.98 -16.59
C LEU A 523 -11.59 11.11 -17.52
N ALA A 524 -10.38 10.84 -17.03
CA ALA A 524 -9.15 10.90 -17.83
C ALA A 524 -9.16 9.88 -18.97
N MET A 525 -9.60 8.66 -18.70
CA MET A 525 -9.72 7.62 -19.71
C MET A 525 -10.73 7.95 -20.78
N HIS A 526 -11.86 8.51 -20.39
CA HIS A 526 -12.95 8.84 -21.33
C HIS A 526 -12.61 10.02 -22.25
N PHE A 527 -12.11 11.12 -21.68
CA PHE A 527 -11.82 12.35 -22.42
C PHE A 527 -10.40 12.40 -23.02
N GLU A 528 -9.50 11.58 -22.52
CA GLU A 528 -8.10 11.43 -22.97
C GLU A 528 -7.22 12.67 -22.78
N SER A 529 -7.77 13.88 -22.77
CA SER A 529 -7.05 15.13 -22.54
C SER A 529 -7.84 16.09 -21.66
N LEU A 530 -7.12 16.99 -21.02
CA LEU A 530 -7.72 18.06 -20.23
C LEU A 530 -8.56 19.01 -21.11
N ASP A 531 -8.11 19.28 -22.32
CA ASP A 531 -8.84 20.14 -23.27
C ASP A 531 -10.19 19.56 -23.63
N ASN A 532 -10.27 18.26 -23.88
CA ASN A 532 -11.54 17.58 -24.13
C ASN A 532 -12.47 17.64 -22.91
N LEU A 533 -11.92 17.45 -21.72
CA LEU A 533 -12.69 17.50 -20.46
C LEU A 533 -13.23 18.91 -20.20
N LYS A 534 -12.48 19.96 -20.48
CA LYS A 534 -12.94 21.36 -20.36
C LYS A 534 -14.16 21.66 -21.22
N LYS A 535 -14.28 21.01 -22.37
CA LYS A 535 -15.36 21.18 -23.33
C LYS A 535 -16.56 20.25 -23.11
N ALA A 536 -16.46 19.36 -22.13
CA ALA A 536 -17.50 18.38 -21.84
C ALA A 536 -18.81 19.06 -21.44
N THR A 537 -19.91 18.51 -21.96
CA THR A 537 -21.27 18.92 -21.55
C THR A 537 -21.74 18.06 -20.40
N ILE A 538 -22.77 18.53 -19.68
CA ILE A 538 -23.33 17.76 -18.56
C ILE A 538 -23.92 16.44 -19.05
N GLU A 539 -24.49 16.38 -20.22
CA GLU A 539 -25.04 15.18 -20.84
C GLU A 539 -23.95 14.15 -21.13
N GLU A 540 -22.79 14.58 -21.63
CA GLU A 540 -21.62 13.72 -21.87
C GLU A 540 -21.11 13.13 -20.56
N LEU A 541 -21.03 13.94 -19.50
CA LEU A 541 -20.57 13.49 -18.18
C LEU A 541 -21.53 12.48 -17.54
N LEU A 542 -22.83 12.75 -17.61
CA LEU A 542 -23.86 11.85 -17.07
C LEU A 542 -23.97 10.52 -17.84
N ALA A 543 -23.54 10.49 -19.10
CA ALA A 543 -23.50 9.28 -19.91
C ALA A 543 -22.37 8.32 -19.52
N ILE A 544 -21.40 8.76 -18.70
CA ILE A 544 -20.29 7.92 -18.22
C ILE A 544 -20.77 7.11 -17.01
N ASP A 545 -20.57 5.80 -17.04
CA ASP A 545 -20.81 4.93 -15.89
C ASP A 545 -20.04 5.43 -14.67
N GLU A 546 -20.68 5.39 -13.50
CA GLU A 546 -20.12 5.82 -12.22
C GLU A 546 -20.04 7.34 -12.00
N ILE A 547 -20.41 8.18 -12.97
CA ILE A 547 -20.49 9.64 -12.80
C ILE A 547 -21.93 10.04 -12.55
N GLY A 548 -22.22 10.41 -11.29
CA GLY A 548 -23.54 10.89 -10.88
C GLY A 548 -23.72 12.40 -11.08
N GLU A 549 -24.95 12.89 -10.81
CA GLU A 549 -25.30 14.31 -10.98
C GLU A 549 -24.40 15.26 -10.19
N LYS A 550 -24.10 14.95 -8.94
CA LYS A 550 -23.22 15.78 -8.09
C LYS A 550 -21.81 15.90 -8.63
N MET A 551 -21.28 14.81 -9.14
CA MET A 551 -19.96 14.77 -9.76
C MET A 551 -19.94 15.57 -11.05
N ALA A 552 -20.94 15.38 -11.92
CA ALA A 552 -21.04 16.08 -13.18
C ALA A 552 -21.17 17.59 -12.97
N ASP A 553 -22.04 18.03 -12.04
CA ASP A 553 -22.19 19.44 -11.68
C ASP A 553 -20.90 20.05 -11.14
N ALA A 554 -20.17 19.32 -10.31
CA ALA A 554 -18.91 19.77 -9.76
C ALA A 554 -17.84 19.96 -10.84
N VAL A 555 -17.75 19.07 -11.80
CA VAL A 555 -16.84 19.17 -12.94
C VAL A 555 -17.16 20.37 -13.81
N ILE A 556 -18.42 20.53 -14.18
CA ILE A 556 -18.89 21.68 -14.97
C ILE A 556 -18.62 23.00 -14.25
N THR A 557 -18.94 23.08 -12.96
CA THR A 557 -18.69 24.27 -12.15
C THR A 557 -17.19 24.62 -12.09
N TYR A 558 -16.35 23.62 -11.90
CA TYR A 558 -14.91 23.81 -11.82
C TYR A 558 -14.34 24.43 -13.11
N PHE A 559 -14.67 23.86 -14.27
CA PHE A 559 -14.15 24.30 -15.57
C PHE A 559 -14.86 25.55 -16.13
N HIS A 560 -15.88 26.07 -15.46
CA HIS A 560 -16.52 27.36 -15.81
C HIS A 560 -15.95 28.52 -14.99
N LYS A 561 -15.11 28.26 -13.99
CA LYS A 561 -14.43 29.30 -13.22
C LYS A 561 -13.24 29.83 -14.02
N GLU A 562 -13.23 31.11 -14.33
CA GLU A 562 -12.13 31.77 -15.08
C GLU A 562 -10.79 31.60 -14.38
N GLU A 563 -10.76 31.72 -13.05
CA GLU A 563 -9.57 31.52 -12.23
C GLU A 563 -8.96 30.12 -12.39
N MET A 564 -9.78 29.09 -12.48
CA MET A 564 -9.34 27.71 -12.67
C MET A 564 -8.81 27.49 -14.09
N LEU A 565 -9.43 28.08 -15.09
CA LEU A 565 -8.96 28.01 -16.48
C LEU A 565 -7.60 28.72 -16.66
N GLU A 566 -7.42 29.84 -15.98
CA GLU A 566 -6.12 30.55 -15.96
C GLU A 566 -5.04 29.70 -15.29
N LEU A 567 -5.34 29.08 -14.16
CA LEU A 567 -4.42 28.17 -13.45
C LEU A 567 -4.00 26.99 -14.33
N LEU A 568 -4.96 26.37 -15.01
CA LEU A 568 -4.70 25.21 -15.89
C LEU A 568 -3.86 25.63 -17.10
N ALA A 569 -4.10 26.79 -17.68
CA ALA A 569 -3.29 27.34 -18.76
C ALA A 569 -1.84 27.59 -18.31
N GLU A 570 -1.65 28.11 -17.11
CA GLU A 570 -0.33 28.34 -16.51
C GLU A 570 0.43 27.03 -16.25
N LEU A 571 -0.26 26.01 -15.75
CA LEU A 571 0.33 24.66 -15.56
C LEU A 571 0.80 24.08 -16.89
N GLU A 572 0.02 24.24 -17.94
CA GLU A 572 0.37 23.76 -19.27
C GLU A 572 1.59 24.51 -19.84
N GLU A 573 1.66 25.84 -19.68
CA GLU A 573 2.85 26.63 -20.04
C GLU A 573 4.12 26.21 -19.29
N LEU A 574 3.97 25.80 -18.02
CA LEU A 574 5.06 25.30 -17.19
C LEU A 574 5.49 23.86 -17.55
N GLY A 575 4.86 23.24 -18.51
CA GLY A 575 5.20 21.92 -19.00
C GLY A 575 4.55 20.75 -18.28
N VAL A 576 3.51 20.99 -17.48
CA VAL A 576 2.76 19.92 -16.85
C VAL A 576 1.91 19.18 -17.89
N ASN A 577 2.04 17.85 -17.92
CA ASN A 577 1.28 17.01 -18.85
C ASN A 577 -0.22 17.06 -18.58
N THR A 578 -1.00 17.20 -19.63
CA THR A 578 -2.47 17.26 -19.60
C THR A 578 -3.13 16.11 -20.36
N LEU A 579 -2.36 15.09 -20.75
CA LEU A 579 -2.83 13.94 -21.51
C LEU A 579 -2.87 12.69 -20.63
N TYR A 580 -3.87 11.85 -20.88
CA TYR A 580 -3.94 10.52 -20.28
C TYR A 580 -2.89 9.62 -20.92
N LYS A 581 -2.04 9.00 -20.09
CA LYS A 581 -0.92 8.13 -20.51
C LYS A 581 -1.15 6.64 -20.20
N GLY A 582 -2.27 6.30 -19.60
CA GLY A 582 -2.57 4.92 -19.23
C GLY A 582 -3.14 4.07 -20.38
N PRO A 583 -3.49 2.82 -20.10
CA PRO A 583 -4.08 1.92 -21.11
C PRO A 583 -5.42 2.46 -21.61
N LYS A 584 -5.57 2.50 -22.91
CA LYS A 584 -6.84 2.86 -23.56
C LYS A 584 -7.69 1.60 -23.74
N LYS A 585 -8.96 1.67 -23.33
CA LYS A 585 -9.92 0.62 -23.69
C LYS A 585 -10.39 0.85 -25.13
N VAL A 586 -9.97 -0.01 -26.03
CA VAL A 586 -10.55 -0.06 -27.37
C VAL A 586 -11.95 -0.66 -27.25
N LYS A 587 -12.95 0.00 -27.80
CA LYS A 587 -14.29 -0.58 -27.89
C LYS A 587 -14.24 -1.79 -28.80
N ALA A 588 -14.93 -2.86 -28.41
CA ALA A 588 -14.99 -4.09 -29.21
C ALA A 588 -15.46 -3.85 -30.64
N GLU A 589 -16.32 -2.82 -30.84
CA GLU A 589 -16.85 -2.39 -32.13
C GLU A 589 -15.78 -1.80 -33.07
N ASP A 590 -14.70 -1.28 -32.55
CA ASP A 590 -13.64 -0.59 -33.28
C ASP A 590 -12.40 -1.50 -33.52
N SER A 591 -12.46 -2.77 -33.11
CA SER A 591 -11.33 -3.70 -33.19
C SER A 591 -11.60 -4.81 -34.20
N ASP A 592 -10.66 -5.03 -35.13
CA ASP A 592 -10.66 -6.16 -36.09
C ASP A 592 -10.01 -7.41 -35.52
N SER A 593 -9.61 -7.40 -34.25
CA SER A 593 -8.97 -8.54 -33.60
C SER A 593 -9.96 -9.69 -33.35
N TYR A 594 -9.46 -10.93 -33.42
CA TYR A 594 -10.20 -12.11 -32.99
C TYR A 594 -10.71 -12.02 -31.55
N PHE A 595 -10.01 -11.28 -30.68
CA PHE A 595 -10.38 -11.09 -29.29
C PHE A 595 -11.56 -10.12 -29.08
N ALA A 596 -11.89 -9.31 -30.07
CA ALA A 596 -12.92 -8.29 -29.96
C ALA A 596 -14.27 -8.87 -29.50
N GLY A 597 -14.81 -8.37 -28.40
CA GLY A 597 -16.11 -8.78 -27.85
C GLY A 597 -16.12 -10.18 -27.21
N LYS A 598 -14.99 -10.86 -27.11
CA LYS A 598 -14.90 -12.20 -26.53
C LYS A 598 -14.49 -12.19 -25.07
N THR A 599 -15.03 -13.12 -24.30
CA THR A 599 -14.63 -13.40 -22.92
C THR A 599 -13.55 -14.47 -22.93
N ILE A 600 -12.38 -14.14 -22.41
CA ILE A 600 -11.15 -14.94 -22.52
C ILE A 600 -10.62 -15.27 -21.12
N VAL A 601 -10.19 -16.52 -20.94
CA VAL A 601 -9.52 -16.98 -19.72
C VAL A 601 -8.11 -17.44 -20.10
N LEU A 602 -7.12 -16.99 -19.31
CA LEU A 602 -5.73 -17.40 -19.43
C LEU A 602 -5.40 -18.36 -18.29
N THR A 603 -4.83 -19.52 -18.59
CA THR A 603 -4.40 -20.52 -17.61
C THR A 603 -3.01 -21.04 -17.93
N GLY A 604 -2.28 -21.46 -16.91
CA GLY A 604 -0.90 -21.94 -17.05
C GLY A 604 0.12 -20.82 -17.23
N LYS A 605 1.37 -21.21 -17.45
CA LYS A 605 2.50 -20.30 -17.61
C LYS A 605 2.80 -20.07 -19.10
N LEU A 606 2.93 -18.80 -19.48
CA LEU A 606 3.40 -18.40 -20.80
C LEU A 606 4.93 -18.23 -20.78
N GLU A 607 5.58 -18.53 -21.90
CA GLU A 607 7.03 -18.43 -22.05
C GLU A 607 7.49 -17.06 -22.57
N GLU A 608 6.77 -16.50 -23.56
CA GLU A 608 7.16 -15.27 -24.25
C GLU A 608 6.63 -13.99 -23.58
N LEU A 609 5.52 -14.07 -22.86
CA LEU A 609 4.86 -12.95 -22.20
C LEU A 609 4.56 -13.26 -20.75
N SER A 610 4.61 -12.24 -19.89
CA SER A 610 3.99 -12.37 -18.58
C SER A 610 2.46 -12.39 -18.72
N ARG A 611 1.78 -12.93 -17.71
CA ARG A 611 0.31 -12.98 -17.67
C ARG A 611 -0.31 -11.59 -17.77
N ASN A 612 0.28 -10.60 -17.08
CA ASN A 612 -0.20 -9.23 -17.09
C ASN A 612 0.01 -8.54 -18.44
N GLU A 613 1.13 -8.80 -19.11
CA GLU A 613 1.39 -8.31 -20.46
C GLU A 613 0.39 -8.89 -21.46
N ALA A 614 0.14 -10.20 -21.40
CA ALA A 614 -0.85 -10.85 -22.24
C ALA A 614 -2.24 -10.29 -22.01
N LYS A 615 -2.64 -10.13 -20.74
CA LYS A 615 -3.92 -9.53 -20.36
C LYS A 615 -4.08 -8.12 -20.93
N ALA A 616 -3.07 -7.27 -20.75
CA ALA A 616 -3.09 -5.88 -21.22
C ALA A 616 -3.23 -5.82 -22.76
N GLN A 617 -2.49 -6.66 -23.49
CA GLN A 617 -2.54 -6.69 -24.95
C GLN A 617 -3.87 -7.23 -25.50
N ILE A 618 -4.45 -8.23 -24.85
CA ILE A 618 -5.77 -8.77 -25.22
C ILE A 618 -6.88 -7.74 -24.98
N GLU A 619 -6.86 -7.08 -23.83
CA GLU A 619 -7.83 -6.02 -23.48
C GLU A 619 -7.70 -4.81 -24.43
N ALA A 620 -6.48 -4.45 -24.82
CA ALA A 620 -6.25 -3.40 -25.82
C ALA A 620 -6.85 -3.72 -27.19
N LEU A 621 -7.03 -4.98 -27.52
CA LEU A 621 -7.64 -5.45 -28.76
C LEU A 621 -9.16 -5.72 -28.63
N GLY A 622 -9.78 -5.30 -27.53
CA GLY A 622 -11.22 -5.41 -27.32
C GLY A 622 -11.69 -6.69 -26.63
N GLY A 623 -10.77 -7.54 -26.17
CA GLY A 623 -11.08 -8.74 -25.41
C GLY A 623 -11.42 -8.43 -23.94
N LYS A 624 -12.27 -9.25 -23.33
CA LYS A 624 -12.59 -9.20 -21.91
C LYS A 624 -11.92 -10.36 -21.19
N MET A 625 -11.01 -10.06 -20.28
CA MET A 625 -10.33 -11.07 -19.48
C MET A 625 -11.11 -11.38 -18.21
N THR A 626 -11.32 -12.68 -17.95
CA THR A 626 -11.92 -13.17 -16.70
C THR A 626 -11.05 -14.25 -16.07
N GLY A 627 -11.20 -14.46 -14.76
CA GLY A 627 -10.37 -15.39 -14.01
C GLY A 627 -10.90 -16.82 -13.99
N SER A 628 -12.18 -17.05 -14.28
CA SER A 628 -12.81 -18.37 -14.21
C SER A 628 -13.48 -18.78 -15.53
N VAL A 629 -13.42 -20.06 -15.81
CA VAL A 629 -14.09 -20.66 -16.98
C VAL A 629 -15.56 -20.93 -16.66
N SER A 630 -16.46 -20.42 -17.49
CA SER A 630 -17.91 -20.62 -17.38
C SER A 630 -18.52 -20.86 -18.77
N LYS A 631 -19.82 -21.09 -18.83
CA LYS A 631 -20.56 -21.21 -20.09
C LYS A 631 -20.47 -19.97 -20.99
N ASN A 632 -20.14 -18.81 -20.37
CA ASN A 632 -20.00 -17.54 -21.08
C ASN A 632 -18.57 -17.27 -21.55
N THR A 633 -17.63 -18.18 -21.30
CA THR A 633 -16.27 -18.07 -21.79
C THR A 633 -16.18 -18.45 -23.25
N ASP A 634 -15.61 -17.59 -24.09
CA ASP A 634 -15.50 -17.81 -25.55
C ASP A 634 -14.19 -18.50 -25.94
N LEU A 635 -13.12 -18.24 -25.18
CA LEU A 635 -11.79 -18.75 -25.49
C LEU A 635 -11.00 -18.99 -24.21
N VAL A 636 -10.26 -20.08 -24.14
CA VAL A 636 -9.26 -20.35 -23.08
C VAL A 636 -7.90 -20.46 -23.75
N ILE A 637 -6.94 -19.67 -23.22
CA ILE A 637 -5.55 -19.71 -23.65
C ILE A 637 -4.77 -20.50 -22.59
N ALA A 638 -4.25 -21.64 -22.96
CA ALA A 638 -3.56 -22.57 -22.09
C ALA A 638 -2.05 -22.56 -22.35
N GLY A 639 -1.29 -22.12 -21.37
CA GLY A 639 0.17 -22.24 -21.34
C GLY A 639 0.62 -23.56 -20.71
N GLU A 640 1.88 -23.61 -20.31
CA GLU A 640 2.46 -24.76 -19.63
C GLU A 640 1.81 -25.00 -18.26
N ALA A 641 1.66 -26.26 -17.87
CA ALA A 641 1.05 -26.65 -16.60
C ALA A 641 -0.37 -26.11 -16.37
N ALA A 642 -1.16 -26.00 -17.43
CA ALA A 642 -2.57 -25.66 -17.33
C ALA A 642 -3.32 -26.73 -16.52
N GLY A 643 -4.06 -26.31 -15.50
CA GLY A 643 -4.73 -27.20 -14.53
C GLY A 643 -6.22 -27.39 -14.80
N SER A 644 -7.02 -27.30 -13.75
CA SER A 644 -8.48 -27.53 -13.74
C SER A 644 -9.27 -26.65 -14.72
N LYS A 645 -8.79 -25.46 -15.04
CA LYS A 645 -9.44 -24.56 -16.01
C LYS A 645 -9.44 -25.11 -17.43
N LEU A 646 -8.34 -25.76 -17.83
CA LEU A 646 -8.26 -26.43 -19.12
C LEU A 646 -9.25 -27.60 -19.18
N THR A 647 -9.32 -28.41 -18.15
CA THR A 647 -10.27 -29.53 -18.02
C THR A 647 -11.72 -29.03 -18.14
N LYS A 648 -12.05 -27.95 -17.41
CA LYS A 648 -13.38 -27.34 -17.44
C LYS A 648 -13.74 -26.79 -18.83
N ALA A 649 -12.77 -26.19 -19.52
CA ALA A 649 -12.94 -25.72 -20.89
C ALA A 649 -13.25 -26.86 -21.86
N GLN A 650 -12.57 -27.98 -21.72
CA GLN A 650 -12.80 -29.19 -22.52
C GLN A 650 -14.18 -29.79 -22.26
N GLU A 651 -14.61 -29.83 -20.98
CA GLU A 651 -15.94 -30.30 -20.58
C GLU A 651 -17.07 -29.42 -21.14
N LEU A 652 -16.84 -28.12 -21.25
CA LEU A 652 -17.81 -27.15 -21.78
C LEU A 652 -17.70 -26.92 -23.28
N ASN A 653 -16.81 -27.65 -23.98
CA ASN A 653 -16.51 -27.49 -25.42
C ASN A 653 -16.13 -26.06 -25.82
N ILE A 654 -15.36 -25.41 -24.99
CA ILE A 654 -14.83 -24.06 -25.23
C ILE A 654 -13.56 -24.19 -26.07
N GLU A 655 -13.39 -23.30 -27.06
CA GLU A 655 -12.17 -23.22 -27.85
C GLU A 655 -10.94 -23.00 -26.99
N VAL A 656 -9.88 -23.76 -27.24
CA VAL A 656 -8.61 -23.67 -26.48
C VAL A 656 -7.48 -23.33 -27.46
N TRP A 657 -6.73 -22.28 -27.10
CA TRP A 657 -5.51 -21.89 -27.83
C TRP A 657 -4.26 -22.18 -26.98
N ASN A 658 -3.14 -22.41 -27.67
CA ASN A 658 -1.81 -22.42 -27.08
C ASN A 658 -1.18 -21.02 -27.18
N GLU A 659 0.02 -20.85 -26.62
CA GLU A 659 0.75 -19.57 -26.65
C GLU A 659 1.12 -19.14 -28.08
N GLU A 660 1.46 -20.07 -28.96
CA GLU A 660 1.78 -19.79 -30.37
C GLU A 660 0.61 -19.14 -31.11
N GLN A 661 -0.61 -19.63 -30.88
CA GLN A 661 -1.83 -19.06 -31.46
C GLN A 661 -2.12 -17.66 -30.88
N LEU A 662 -1.88 -17.47 -29.57
CA LEU A 662 -1.97 -16.16 -28.91
C LEU A 662 -1.00 -15.16 -29.55
N MET A 663 0.27 -15.54 -29.66
CA MET A 663 1.30 -14.68 -30.22
C MET A 663 1.04 -14.34 -31.68
N GLY A 664 0.51 -15.30 -32.45
CA GLY A 664 0.11 -15.09 -33.84
C GLY A 664 -0.96 -14.02 -34.01
N GLU A 665 -1.94 -13.98 -33.10
CA GLU A 665 -3.00 -12.96 -33.13
C GLU A 665 -2.49 -11.59 -32.62
N LEU A 666 -1.64 -11.58 -31.61
CA LEU A 666 -1.07 -10.34 -31.08
C LEU A 666 -0.12 -9.63 -32.06
N LYS A 667 0.46 -10.36 -33.03
CA LYS A 667 1.37 -9.81 -34.03
C LYS A 667 0.67 -9.27 -35.28
N LYS A 668 -0.64 -9.50 -35.44
CA LYS A 668 -1.44 -8.93 -36.53
C LYS A 668 -1.70 -7.45 -36.27
#